data_3bc59807b5f44b7301b44e4e0aafdf60
#
_entry.id   3bc59807b5f44b7301b44e4e0aafdf60
#
_cell.length_a   1.000
_cell.length_b   1.000
_cell.length_c   1.000
_cell.angle_alpha   90.00
_cell.angle_beta   90.00
_cell.angle_gamma   90.00
#
_symmetry.space_group_name_H-M   'P 1'
#
loop_
_entity.id
_entity.type
_entity.pdbx_description
1 polymer ?
#
loop_
_entity_poly.entity_id
_entity_poly.type
_entity_poly.pdbx_seq_one_letter_code
_entity_poly.pdbx_strand_id
1 'polypeptide(L)'
;MSQDSPAQKPAGPAVPAADDAAYDYDVLVVGSGFGGAVSALRLSEKGYRVGVLEAGRRFTRETLPKNSWDIKNYLWAPALGLFGIQRVHLLGKVMVLAGAGVGGGSLNYANTLYVPPAPFFEDRQWAGITDWKDELAPYYDQATRMLGVRLNPTMTPADVHLKAAAQAMGAGDTFHLAPVGVFFGDGEDADGTARAKPGAEVADPYFGGAGPSRRACSECGECMTGCRHGAKNTLNENYLYLAQKAGAVVRPMTTVVAVTDDPDGGYRVSAVPTHRRRKATPTVLRARQVIVAAGTYGTQTLLHTMKDRGLLPRISARLGELTRTNSEGLVGAQTSDRRYRKKHGIGKADFTRGVAITSSVHPDENTHIEPVRYGRGSNAMGAMTILQVPYSTHRVRAWFGNVARHPWLSVRSLSNRRWSERTIIGLVMQSLDNSLTAYRKPGGLGKGLLTARQGHGTPNPTQIAEATQAATLLAQEINGFPGSNVGELMGTPLTAHFLGGCAIGESAETGVIDPYHRVHGHPGISVVDGSAVSANLGVNPSLTITAQAERAMSFWPNKGETDPRPAQGAAYERLTAVEPKAPAVPEKAFGALKLPFLGIPAVPPRVAAPRVAAPRTADREPTAPRTAAVPKPTVPKAADRETADRETAPETAPDA
;
A
#
# COMPACT_ATOMS: atom_id res chain seq x y z
N MET A 1 20.27 -57.88 -19.07
CA MET A 1 19.34 -56.76 -18.94
C MET A 1 19.44 -56.26 -17.50
N SER A 2 20.29 -55.29 -17.26
CA SER A 2 20.56 -54.68 -15.94
C SER A 2 19.63 -53.48 -15.82
N GLN A 3 18.80 -53.48 -14.77
CA GLN A 3 17.92 -52.37 -14.43
C GLN A 3 18.75 -51.36 -13.61
N ASP A 4 19.03 -50.21 -14.18
CA ASP A 4 19.58 -49.08 -13.45
C ASP A 4 18.50 -48.47 -12.56
N SER A 5 18.71 -48.53 -11.25
CA SER A 5 17.96 -47.74 -10.26
C SER A 5 18.35 -46.28 -10.32
N PRO A 6 17.42 -45.32 -10.27
CA PRO A 6 17.77 -43.92 -10.25
C PRO A 6 18.48 -43.54 -8.95
N ALA A 7 19.63 -42.86 -9.07
CA ALA A 7 20.41 -42.37 -7.95
C ALA A 7 19.59 -41.38 -7.09
N GLN A 8 19.44 -41.70 -5.79
CA GLN A 8 18.88 -40.79 -4.79
C GLN A 8 19.78 -39.54 -4.69
N LYS A 9 19.19 -38.34 -4.96
CA LYS A 9 19.83 -37.05 -4.70
C LYS A 9 20.15 -36.92 -3.19
N PRO A 10 21.28 -36.30 -2.82
CA PRO A 10 21.61 -36.08 -1.42
C PRO A 10 20.56 -35.13 -0.77
N ALA A 11 19.91 -35.62 0.27
CA ALA A 11 19.03 -34.83 1.13
C ALA A 11 19.82 -33.69 1.76
N GLY A 12 19.27 -32.49 1.75
CA GLY A 12 19.82 -31.36 2.49
C GLY A 12 19.95 -31.71 3.99
N PRO A 13 20.81 -31.00 4.75
CA PRO A 13 21.08 -31.32 6.14
C PRO A 13 19.79 -31.28 6.95
N ALA A 14 19.43 -32.42 7.56
CA ALA A 14 18.35 -32.51 8.51
C ALA A 14 18.60 -31.53 9.66
N VAL A 15 17.63 -30.68 9.96
CA VAL A 15 17.67 -29.84 11.16
C VAL A 15 17.57 -30.76 12.37
N PRO A 16 18.59 -30.88 13.24
CA PRO A 16 18.52 -31.77 14.38
C PRO A 16 17.31 -31.41 15.26
N ALA A 17 16.61 -32.37 15.77
CA ALA A 17 15.65 -32.25 16.87
C ALA A 17 16.41 -31.86 18.15
N ALA A 18 16.96 -30.66 18.22
CA ALA A 18 17.58 -30.14 19.41
C ALA A 18 16.49 -29.69 20.38
N ASP A 19 16.74 -29.93 21.66
CA ASP A 19 15.92 -29.70 22.82
C ASP A 19 15.03 -28.43 22.71
N ASP A 20 13.71 -28.64 22.57
CA ASP A 20 12.71 -27.54 22.44
C ASP A 20 12.75 -26.60 23.66
N ALA A 21 13.30 -27.05 24.78
CA ALA A 21 13.49 -26.26 26.00
C ALA A 21 14.57 -25.18 25.88
N ALA A 22 15.50 -25.29 24.90
CA ALA A 22 16.61 -24.34 24.74
C ALA A 22 16.19 -23.01 24.07
N TYR A 23 15.01 -22.94 23.44
CA TYR A 23 14.54 -21.77 22.70
C TYR A 23 13.21 -21.24 23.26
N ASP A 24 13.06 -19.91 23.33
CA ASP A 24 11.78 -19.27 23.69
C ASP A 24 10.73 -19.53 22.60
N TYR A 25 11.14 -19.49 21.33
CA TYR A 25 10.32 -19.71 20.15
C TYR A 25 11.06 -20.53 19.11
N ASP A 26 10.34 -21.29 18.29
CA ASP A 26 10.91 -21.90 17.10
C ASP A 26 11.19 -20.82 16.04
N VAL A 27 10.24 -19.85 15.90
CA VAL A 27 10.35 -18.73 14.98
C VAL A 27 9.96 -17.42 15.68
N LEU A 28 10.83 -16.41 15.60
CA LEU A 28 10.53 -15.04 15.99
C LEU A 28 10.29 -14.18 14.76
N VAL A 29 9.12 -13.56 14.71
CA VAL A 29 8.71 -12.61 13.64
C VAL A 29 8.88 -11.19 14.16
N VAL A 30 9.66 -10.38 13.46
CA VAL A 30 9.92 -8.97 13.78
C VAL A 30 8.98 -8.09 12.97
N GLY A 31 7.90 -7.63 13.58
CA GLY A 31 6.84 -6.85 12.96
C GLY A 31 5.58 -7.66 12.64
N SER A 32 4.44 -7.04 12.78
CA SER A 32 3.11 -7.65 12.60
C SER A 32 2.35 -7.11 11.37
N GLY A 33 3.06 -6.54 10.39
CA GLY A 33 2.50 -6.09 9.10
C GLY A 33 2.12 -7.27 8.19
N PHE A 34 1.82 -7.00 6.92
CA PHE A 34 1.32 -8.01 5.98
C PHE A 34 2.18 -9.28 5.96
N GLY A 35 3.47 -9.18 5.69
CA GLY A 35 4.35 -10.35 5.66
C GLY A 35 4.47 -11.06 7.01
N GLY A 36 4.60 -10.30 8.11
CA GLY A 36 4.70 -10.88 9.45
C GLY A 36 3.42 -11.59 9.91
N ALA A 37 2.26 -11.06 9.54
CA ALA A 37 0.97 -11.66 9.87
C ALA A 37 0.74 -12.97 9.12
N VAL A 38 1.07 -13.01 7.82
CA VAL A 38 1.06 -14.25 7.01
C VAL A 38 1.98 -15.30 7.64
N SER A 39 3.23 -14.93 7.92
CA SER A 39 4.21 -15.83 8.51
C SER A 39 3.74 -16.39 9.85
N ALA A 40 3.17 -15.53 10.70
CA ALA A 40 2.67 -15.97 12.00
C ALA A 40 1.57 -17.03 11.85
N LEU A 41 0.63 -16.84 10.92
CA LEU A 41 -0.44 -17.81 10.69
C LEU A 41 0.12 -19.11 10.09
N ARG A 42 0.77 -19.01 8.94
CA ARG A 42 1.20 -20.20 8.18
C ARG A 42 2.16 -21.11 8.96
N LEU A 43 3.05 -20.51 9.77
CA LEU A 43 3.97 -21.29 10.59
C LEU A 43 3.28 -21.90 11.83
N SER A 44 2.30 -21.21 12.43
CA SER A 44 1.49 -21.80 13.51
C SER A 44 0.67 -23.01 13.00
N GLU A 45 0.10 -22.92 11.78
CA GLU A 45 -0.59 -24.03 11.12
C GLU A 45 0.33 -25.24 10.83
N LYS A 46 1.64 -24.97 10.67
CA LYS A 46 2.70 -25.99 10.47
C LYS A 46 3.31 -26.49 11.78
N GLY A 47 2.77 -26.07 12.94
CA GLY A 47 3.14 -26.59 14.27
C GLY A 47 4.33 -25.88 14.93
N TYR A 48 4.82 -24.75 14.40
CA TYR A 48 5.88 -23.97 15.02
C TYR A 48 5.36 -23.11 16.19
N ARG A 49 6.17 -22.97 17.24
CA ARG A 49 5.96 -21.98 18.32
C ARG A 49 6.39 -20.61 17.80
N VAL A 50 5.42 -19.75 17.49
CA VAL A 50 5.67 -18.45 16.85
C VAL A 50 5.48 -17.30 17.82
N GLY A 51 6.51 -16.45 17.96
CA GLY A 51 6.44 -15.16 18.63
C GLY A 51 6.51 -13.99 17.64
N VAL A 52 5.62 -13.01 17.79
CA VAL A 52 5.61 -11.78 16.96
C VAL A 52 5.93 -10.58 17.83
N LEU A 53 7.01 -9.85 17.52
CA LEU A 53 7.46 -8.68 18.24
C LEU A 53 7.09 -7.42 17.45
N GLU A 54 6.13 -6.63 17.97
CA GLU A 54 5.62 -5.43 17.31
C GLU A 54 6.02 -4.17 18.09
N ALA A 55 6.68 -3.22 17.41
CA ALA A 55 7.10 -1.97 18.02
C ALA A 55 5.92 -1.06 18.41
N GLY A 56 4.83 -1.12 17.68
CA GLY A 56 3.63 -0.34 17.93
C GLY A 56 2.70 -0.98 18.95
N ARG A 57 1.72 -0.20 19.38
CA ARG A 57 0.71 -0.70 20.33
C ARG A 57 -0.41 -1.47 19.62
N ARG A 58 -1.16 -2.25 20.38
CA ARG A 58 -2.41 -2.83 19.91
C ARG A 58 -3.52 -1.78 19.99
N PHE A 59 -4.26 -1.65 18.90
CA PHE A 59 -5.45 -0.80 18.84
C PHE A 59 -6.71 -1.67 18.85
N THR A 60 -7.72 -1.21 19.57
CA THR A 60 -9.09 -1.69 19.50
C THR A 60 -9.94 -0.68 18.72
N ARG A 61 -11.18 -1.02 18.38
CA ARG A 61 -12.11 -0.10 17.70
C ARG A 61 -12.30 1.22 18.46
N GLU A 62 -12.25 1.18 19.79
CA GLU A 62 -12.41 2.32 20.69
C GLU A 62 -11.15 3.20 20.77
N THR A 63 -9.97 2.59 20.63
CA THR A 63 -8.68 3.27 20.75
C THR A 63 -8.08 3.72 19.43
N LEU A 64 -8.68 3.34 18.28
CA LEU A 64 -8.32 3.90 16.99
C LEU A 64 -8.63 5.41 16.94
N PRO A 65 -7.87 6.20 16.16
CA PRO A 65 -8.10 7.64 16.03
C PRO A 65 -9.52 7.97 15.59
N LYS A 66 -10.14 8.95 16.25
CA LYS A 66 -11.47 9.45 15.84
C LYS A 66 -11.41 10.20 14.50
N ASN A 67 -10.34 10.91 14.27
CA ASN A 67 -10.02 11.63 13.03
C ASN A 67 -8.53 11.99 13.03
N SER A 68 -8.03 12.67 12.02
CA SER A 68 -6.61 13.03 11.89
C SER A 68 -6.13 14.09 12.91
N TRP A 69 -7.02 14.75 13.68
CA TRP A 69 -6.67 15.65 14.78
C TRP A 69 -6.52 14.95 16.12
N ASP A 70 -6.87 13.69 16.23
CA ASP A 70 -6.59 12.85 17.39
C ASP A 70 -5.09 12.45 17.39
N ILE A 71 -4.22 13.46 17.57
CA ILE A 71 -2.77 13.35 17.42
C ILE A 71 -2.19 12.24 18.28
N LYS A 72 -2.71 12.03 19.48
CA LYS A 72 -2.24 10.97 20.42
C LYS A 72 -2.38 9.57 19.83
N ASN A 73 -3.48 9.31 19.13
CA ASN A 73 -3.79 8.01 18.55
C ASN A 73 -3.42 7.94 17.07
N TYR A 74 -3.28 9.08 16.40
CA TYR A 74 -2.96 9.15 14.98
C TYR A 74 -1.46 9.21 14.71
N LEU A 75 -0.70 10.11 15.35
CA LEU A 75 0.71 10.34 15.05
C LEU A 75 1.64 9.41 15.83
N TRP A 76 2.62 8.83 15.14
CA TRP A 76 3.73 8.10 15.72
C TRP A 76 4.95 8.99 15.87
N ALA A 77 5.20 9.46 17.08
CA ALA A 77 6.39 10.24 17.45
C ALA A 77 6.87 9.83 18.85
N PRO A 78 7.54 8.68 19.01
CA PRO A 78 7.93 8.14 20.33
C PRO A 78 8.77 9.09 21.18
N ALA A 79 9.55 9.98 20.55
CA ALA A 79 10.32 11.01 21.27
C ALA A 79 9.42 11.99 22.02
N LEU A 80 8.18 12.16 21.58
CA LEU A 80 7.14 13.00 22.18
C LEU A 80 6.10 12.18 22.97
N GLY A 81 6.35 10.88 23.18
CA GLY A 81 5.40 9.98 23.85
C GLY A 81 4.16 9.62 23.00
N LEU A 82 4.18 9.87 21.70
CA LEU A 82 3.08 9.59 20.80
C LEU A 82 3.30 8.24 20.11
N PHE A 83 2.33 7.34 20.24
CA PHE A 83 2.37 5.98 19.69
C PHE A 83 1.12 5.69 18.82
N GLY A 84 0.81 6.63 17.92
CA GLY A 84 -0.32 6.52 16.98
C GLY A 84 -0.05 5.58 15.81
N ILE A 85 -1.04 5.49 14.90
CA ILE A 85 -1.00 4.55 13.75
C ILE A 85 -0.18 5.05 12.56
N GLN A 86 0.11 6.35 12.46
CA GLN A 86 0.73 6.99 11.31
C GLN A 86 2.17 7.40 11.60
N ARG A 87 3.13 6.77 10.94
CA ARG A 87 4.55 7.18 10.91
C ARG A 87 4.81 8.10 9.74
N VAL A 88 5.72 9.04 9.95
CA VAL A 88 6.30 9.87 8.90
C VAL A 88 7.82 9.79 9.02
N HIS A 89 8.48 9.40 7.94
CA HIS A 89 9.94 9.33 7.88
C HIS A 89 10.44 10.25 6.77
N LEU A 90 11.55 10.94 7.02
CA LEU A 90 12.29 11.66 5.99
C LEU A 90 13.51 10.81 5.60
N LEU A 91 13.52 10.34 4.36
CA LEU A 91 14.57 9.51 3.77
C LEU A 91 15.31 10.30 2.67
N GLY A 92 16.37 11.00 3.04
CA GLY A 92 17.04 11.90 2.10
C GLY A 92 16.07 13.00 1.62
N LYS A 93 15.70 12.93 0.35
CA LYS A 93 14.74 13.85 -0.29
C LYS A 93 13.36 13.23 -0.52
N VAL A 94 13.00 12.17 0.18
CA VAL A 94 11.68 11.52 0.05
C VAL A 94 11.01 11.47 1.42
N MET A 95 9.75 11.89 1.48
CA MET A 95 8.90 11.74 2.67
C MET A 95 8.14 10.43 2.57
N VAL A 96 8.27 9.56 3.58
CA VAL A 96 7.66 8.23 3.62
C VAL A 96 6.56 8.20 4.66
N LEU A 97 5.34 7.85 4.26
CA LEU A 97 4.23 7.53 5.16
C LEU A 97 4.18 6.01 5.39
N ALA A 98 4.07 5.59 6.64
CA ALA A 98 4.02 4.19 7.01
C ALA A 98 3.07 3.94 8.18
N GLY A 99 2.61 2.70 8.33
CA GLY A 99 1.77 2.28 9.46
C GLY A 99 2.58 1.92 10.71
N ALA A 100 1.94 2.00 11.88
CA ALA A 100 2.48 1.56 13.16
C ALA A 100 1.39 0.94 14.03
N GLY A 101 1.72 -0.14 14.73
CA GLY A 101 0.79 -0.88 15.60
C GLY A 101 0.63 -2.32 15.17
N VAL A 102 -0.01 -3.12 16.02
CA VAL A 102 -0.32 -4.52 15.70
C VAL A 102 -1.24 -4.55 14.47
N GLY A 103 -0.77 -5.17 13.40
CA GLY A 103 -1.38 -5.11 12.07
C GLY A 103 -0.67 -4.18 11.08
N GLY A 104 0.36 -3.43 11.52
CA GLY A 104 1.21 -2.62 10.67
C GLY A 104 0.46 -1.66 9.77
N GLY A 105 0.82 -1.61 8.47
CA GLY A 105 0.21 -0.76 7.46
C GLY A 105 -1.28 -1.00 7.22
N SER A 106 -1.81 -2.18 7.58
CA SER A 106 -3.24 -2.47 7.41
C SER A 106 -4.14 -1.58 8.26
N LEU A 107 -3.60 -0.95 9.32
CA LEU A 107 -4.35 -0.04 10.17
C LEU A 107 -4.73 1.25 9.44
N ASN A 108 -3.86 1.79 8.61
CA ASN A 108 -4.03 3.09 7.95
C ASN A 108 -3.98 3.05 6.42
N TYR A 109 -3.85 1.87 5.77
CA TYR A 109 -3.91 1.77 4.31
C TYR A 109 -5.31 2.13 3.76
N ALA A 110 -5.34 2.48 2.48
CA ALA A 110 -6.58 2.90 1.81
C ALA A 110 -7.46 1.72 1.32
N ASN A 111 -7.18 0.51 1.77
CA ASN A 111 -7.84 -0.79 1.48
C ASN A 111 -7.72 -1.30 0.05
N THR A 112 -7.05 -0.62 -0.84
CA THR A 112 -6.95 -0.99 -2.25
C THR A 112 -5.96 -2.15 -2.42
N LEU A 113 -6.33 -3.14 -3.25
CA LEU A 113 -5.65 -4.44 -3.33
C LEU A 113 -5.58 -4.91 -4.79
N TYR A 114 -4.70 -4.27 -5.57
CA TYR A 114 -4.46 -4.58 -6.98
C TYR A 114 -3.38 -5.63 -7.18
N VAL A 115 -3.55 -6.46 -8.21
CA VAL A 115 -2.45 -7.21 -8.82
C VAL A 115 -1.69 -6.23 -9.73
N PRO A 116 -0.36 -6.17 -9.66
CA PRO A 116 0.42 -5.23 -10.47
C PRO A 116 0.39 -5.59 -11.97
N PRO A 117 0.67 -4.61 -12.85
CA PRO A 117 0.78 -4.84 -14.28
C PRO A 117 2.04 -5.64 -14.65
N ALA A 118 2.11 -6.11 -15.91
CA ALA A 118 3.19 -6.96 -16.42
C ALA A 118 4.61 -6.46 -16.14
N PRO A 119 4.94 -5.15 -16.26
CA PRO A 119 6.29 -4.67 -16.00
C PRO A 119 6.86 -5.02 -14.62
N PHE A 120 6.00 -5.22 -13.63
CA PHE A 120 6.44 -5.68 -12.31
C PHE A 120 7.04 -7.09 -12.35
N PHE A 121 6.38 -8.01 -13.04
CA PHE A 121 6.81 -9.42 -13.12
C PHE A 121 8.01 -9.59 -14.06
N GLU A 122 8.15 -8.69 -15.02
CA GLU A 122 9.18 -8.69 -16.07
C GLU A 122 10.39 -7.81 -15.70
N ASP A 123 10.45 -7.27 -14.46
CA ASP A 123 11.59 -6.45 -14.04
C ASP A 123 12.89 -7.27 -14.06
N ARG A 124 13.91 -6.71 -14.71
CA ARG A 124 15.22 -7.34 -14.94
C ARG A 124 15.92 -7.83 -13.67
N GLN A 125 15.53 -7.33 -12.48
CA GLN A 125 16.13 -7.76 -11.22
C GLN A 125 15.85 -9.25 -10.92
N TRP A 126 14.70 -9.73 -11.34
CA TRP A 126 14.23 -11.07 -10.96
C TRP A 126 13.62 -11.90 -12.08
N ALA A 127 13.25 -11.29 -13.22
CA ALA A 127 12.59 -11.98 -14.34
C ALA A 127 13.35 -13.20 -14.88
N GLY A 128 14.68 -13.21 -14.76
CA GLY A 128 15.53 -14.34 -15.18
C GLY A 128 15.43 -15.58 -14.30
N ILE A 129 14.82 -15.49 -13.11
CA ILE A 129 14.75 -16.60 -12.15
C ILE A 129 13.61 -17.55 -12.49
N THR A 130 12.42 -17.03 -12.75
CA THR A 130 11.21 -17.80 -13.08
C THR A 130 10.17 -16.89 -13.72
N ASP A 131 9.09 -17.47 -14.28
CA ASP A 131 7.87 -16.71 -14.61
C ASP A 131 7.12 -16.33 -13.32
N TRP A 132 7.45 -15.15 -12.79
CA TRP A 132 6.87 -14.66 -11.55
C TRP A 132 5.36 -14.41 -11.61
N LYS A 133 4.83 -14.12 -12.79
CA LYS A 133 3.40 -13.93 -12.97
C LYS A 133 2.63 -15.23 -12.76
N ASP A 134 3.10 -16.29 -13.39
CA ASP A 134 2.53 -17.63 -13.26
C ASP A 134 2.75 -18.17 -11.85
N GLU A 135 3.95 -18.02 -11.31
CA GLU A 135 4.28 -18.54 -9.98
C GLU A 135 3.55 -17.86 -8.84
N LEU A 136 3.33 -16.54 -8.90
CA LEU A 136 2.64 -15.77 -7.87
C LEU A 136 1.11 -15.81 -8.00
N ALA A 137 0.56 -16.19 -9.15
CA ALA A 137 -0.89 -16.18 -9.40
C ALA A 137 -1.71 -16.92 -8.32
N PRO A 138 -1.37 -18.17 -7.91
CA PRO A 138 -2.11 -18.86 -6.85
C PRO A 138 -2.02 -18.20 -5.48
N TYR A 139 -0.91 -17.50 -5.19
CA TYR A 139 -0.72 -16.78 -3.94
C TYR A 139 -1.44 -15.43 -3.92
N TYR A 140 -1.61 -14.78 -5.09
CA TYR A 140 -2.52 -13.65 -5.22
C TYR A 140 -3.97 -14.06 -4.98
N ASP A 141 -4.39 -15.24 -5.45
CA ASP A 141 -5.71 -15.80 -5.13
C ASP A 141 -5.88 -16.00 -3.63
N GLN A 142 -4.94 -16.70 -2.99
CA GLN A 142 -5.00 -16.95 -1.55
C GLN A 142 -5.03 -15.64 -0.76
N ALA A 143 -4.17 -14.67 -1.10
CA ALA A 143 -4.14 -13.36 -0.47
C ALA A 143 -5.46 -12.59 -0.67
N THR A 144 -6.04 -12.64 -1.86
CA THR A 144 -7.33 -12.01 -2.20
C THR A 144 -8.45 -12.57 -1.31
N ARG A 145 -8.54 -13.88 -1.15
CA ARG A 145 -9.54 -14.53 -0.30
C ARG A 145 -9.32 -14.21 1.18
N MET A 146 -8.09 -14.30 1.67
CA MET A 146 -7.76 -14.01 3.07
C MET A 146 -7.99 -12.54 3.45
N LEU A 147 -7.72 -11.61 2.53
CA LEU A 147 -7.96 -10.18 2.72
C LEU A 147 -9.41 -9.77 2.40
N GLY A 148 -10.24 -10.72 1.94
CA GLY A 148 -11.64 -10.47 1.59
C GLY A 148 -11.80 -9.37 0.56
N VAL A 149 -11.03 -9.45 -0.53
CA VAL A 149 -11.03 -8.44 -1.60
C VAL A 149 -12.34 -8.49 -2.37
N ARG A 150 -12.95 -7.34 -2.54
CA ARG A 150 -14.16 -7.16 -3.37
C ARG A 150 -14.05 -5.91 -4.22
N LEU A 151 -14.75 -5.89 -5.34
CA LEU A 151 -14.91 -4.68 -6.11
C LEU A 151 -15.75 -3.68 -5.30
N ASN A 152 -15.30 -2.43 -5.20
CA ASN A 152 -16.08 -1.38 -4.54
C ASN A 152 -17.45 -1.24 -5.23
N PRO A 153 -18.58 -1.33 -4.49
CA PRO A 153 -19.91 -1.37 -5.10
C PRO A 153 -20.49 0.01 -5.41
N THR A 154 -19.84 1.10 -4.97
CA THR A 154 -20.46 2.43 -4.93
C THR A 154 -19.71 3.45 -5.77
N MET A 155 -20.43 4.13 -6.66
CA MET A 155 -19.99 5.37 -7.31
C MET A 155 -20.24 6.56 -6.40
N THR A 156 -19.20 7.29 -6.05
CA THR A 156 -19.29 8.50 -5.22
C THR A 156 -19.17 9.77 -6.07
N PRO A 157 -19.51 10.96 -5.53
CA PRO A 157 -19.30 12.21 -6.26
C PRO A 157 -17.84 12.41 -6.74
N ALA A 158 -16.84 11.95 -5.96
CA ALA A 158 -15.44 12.03 -6.37
C ALA A 158 -15.15 11.14 -7.58
N ASP A 159 -15.78 9.96 -7.69
CA ASP A 159 -15.63 9.06 -8.82
C ASP A 159 -16.24 9.63 -10.10
N VAL A 160 -17.41 10.26 -9.97
CA VAL A 160 -18.07 10.95 -11.11
C VAL A 160 -17.15 12.02 -11.68
N HIS A 161 -16.55 12.85 -10.81
CA HIS A 161 -15.63 13.91 -11.23
C HIS A 161 -14.31 13.36 -11.77
N LEU A 162 -13.77 12.28 -11.18
CA LEU A 162 -12.57 11.63 -11.70
C LEU A 162 -12.83 11.03 -13.10
N LYS A 163 -13.98 10.38 -13.30
CA LYS A 163 -14.36 9.83 -14.60
C LYS A 163 -14.46 10.93 -15.67
N ALA A 164 -15.07 12.07 -15.34
CA ALA A 164 -15.14 13.22 -16.24
C ALA A 164 -13.76 13.80 -16.56
N ALA A 165 -12.89 13.93 -15.54
CA ALA A 165 -11.51 14.36 -15.75
C ALA A 165 -10.73 13.37 -16.64
N ALA A 166 -10.91 12.07 -16.42
CA ALA A 166 -10.30 11.02 -17.26
C ALA A 166 -10.79 11.09 -18.72
N GLN A 167 -12.07 11.35 -18.95
CA GLN A 167 -12.62 11.57 -20.30
C GLN A 167 -11.94 12.76 -20.98
N ALA A 168 -11.74 13.86 -20.26
CA ALA A 168 -11.04 15.03 -20.76
C ALA A 168 -9.53 14.79 -21.01
N MET A 169 -8.93 13.78 -20.35
CA MET A 169 -7.56 13.29 -20.60
C MET A 169 -7.49 12.27 -21.77
N GLY A 170 -8.62 11.87 -22.36
CA GLY A 170 -8.67 10.81 -23.38
C GLY A 170 -8.54 9.39 -22.79
N ALA A 171 -8.71 9.22 -21.47
CA ALA A 171 -8.55 7.97 -20.74
C ALA A 171 -9.84 7.50 -20.04
N GLY A 172 -10.99 7.98 -20.47
CA GLY A 172 -12.29 7.70 -19.84
C GLY A 172 -12.69 6.23 -19.84
N ASP A 173 -12.28 5.47 -20.85
CA ASP A 173 -12.47 4.03 -20.99
C ASP A 173 -11.67 3.20 -19.98
N THR A 174 -10.63 3.81 -19.38
CA THR A 174 -9.79 3.17 -18.38
C THR A 174 -10.37 3.27 -16.96
N PHE A 175 -11.44 4.05 -16.78
CA PHE A 175 -12.09 4.20 -15.48
C PHE A 175 -12.68 2.88 -15.01
N HIS A 176 -12.38 2.48 -13.79
CA HIS A 176 -12.98 1.31 -13.14
C HIS A 176 -13.08 1.49 -11.63
N LEU A 177 -13.97 0.74 -10.99
CA LEU A 177 -14.09 0.70 -9.53
C LEU A 177 -12.94 -0.11 -8.93
N ALA A 178 -12.44 0.31 -7.77
CA ALA A 178 -11.27 -0.28 -7.13
C ALA A 178 -11.58 -1.61 -6.43
N PRO A 179 -10.70 -2.62 -6.50
CA PRO A 179 -10.75 -3.79 -5.63
C PRO A 179 -10.29 -3.41 -4.23
N VAL A 180 -11.12 -3.67 -3.21
CA VAL A 180 -10.88 -3.20 -1.84
C VAL A 180 -11.10 -4.30 -0.80
N GLY A 181 -10.29 -4.29 0.27
CA GLY A 181 -10.42 -5.19 1.41
C GLY A 181 -11.39 -4.63 2.46
N VAL A 182 -12.67 -4.63 2.16
CA VAL A 182 -13.74 -4.11 3.02
C VAL A 182 -14.96 -5.01 2.95
N PHE A 183 -15.58 -5.29 4.09
CA PHE A 183 -16.84 -6.02 4.17
C PHE A 183 -18.01 -5.05 4.00
N PHE A 184 -18.78 -5.19 2.92
CA PHE A 184 -19.93 -4.33 2.62
C PHE A 184 -21.26 -4.91 3.09
N GLY A 185 -21.25 -6.02 3.83
CA GLY A 185 -22.45 -6.70 4.27
C GLY A 185 -22.95 -7.74 3.27
N ASP A 186 -22.06 -8.20 2.42
CA ASP A 186 -22.24 -9.07 1.26
C ASP A 186 -23.33 -8.60 0.29
N GLY A 187 -22.99 -8.54 -0.98
CA GLY A 187 -23.97 -8.42 -2.04
C GLY A 187 -24.81 -9.70 -2.07
N GLU A 188 -25.72 -9.79 -2.97
CA GLU A 188 -26.35 -11.07 -3.25
C GLU A 188 -25.25 -12.11 -3.34
N ASP A 189 -25.18 -12.98 -2.37
CA ASP A 189 -24.40 -14.19 -2.46
C ASP A 189 -24.94 -14.99 -3.64
N ALA A 190 -24.19 -15.97 -4.09
CA ALA A 190 -24.62 -16.86 -5.17
C ALA A 190 -26.00 -17.54 -4.87
N ASP A 191 -26.49 -17.40 -3.64
CA ASP A 191 -27.79 -17.89 -3.17
C ASP A 191 -28.89 -16.81 -3.06
N GLY A 192 -28.61 -15.56 -3.45
CA GLY A 192 -29.57 -14.46 -3.46
C GLY A 192 -29.89 -13.86 -2.08
N THR A 193 -29.09 -14.13 -1.04
CA THR A 193 -29.30 -13.51 0.28
C THR A 193 -28.97 -12.02 0.24
N ALA A 194 -29.90 -11.22 0.81
CA ALA A 194 -29.83 -9.77 0.79
C ALA A 194 -28.63 -9.25 1.59
N ARG A 195 -27.97 -8.23 1.05
CA ARG A 195 -26.88 -7.47 1.68
C ARG A 195 -27.29 -7.00 3.08
N ALA A 196 -26.45 -7.27 4.08
CA ALA A 196 -26.65 -6.75 5.43
C ALA A 196 -26.66 -5.21 5.42
N LYS A 197 -27.55 -4.60 6.22
CA LYS A 197 -27.65 -3.13 6.30
C LYS A 197 -26.33 -2.53 6.79
N PRO A 198 -25.94 -1.32 6.31
CA PRO A 198 -24.74 -0.62 6.79
C PRO A 198 -24.70 -0.56 8.32
N GLY A 199 -23.57 -0.96 8.92
CA GLY A 199 -23.36 -1.05 10.36
C GLY A 199 -23.88 -2.32 11.03
N ALA A 200 -24.67 -3.17 10.35
CA ALA A 200 -25.14 -4.44 10.89
C ALA A 200 -23.96 -5.39 11.14
N GLU A 201 -24.03 -6.11 12.25
CA GLU A 201 -23.05 -7.15 12.59
C GLU A 201 -23.45 -8.47 11.97
N VAL A 202 -22.47 -9.15 11.37
CA VAL A 202 -22.62 -10.46 10.72
C VAL A 202 -21.60 -11.39 11.33
N ALA A 203 -21.94 -12.64 11.58
CA ALA A 203 -21.00 -13.69 11.95
C ALA A 203 -19.92 -13.80 10.86
N ASP A 204 -18.78 -14.44 11.18
CA ASP A 204 -17.64 -14.55 10.28
C ASP A 204 -18.04 -14.85 8.81
N PRO A 205 -17.85 -13.92 7.87
CA PRO A 205 -18.24 -14.12 6.46
C PRO A 205 -17.16 -14.79 5.61
N TYR A 206 -15.96 -15.02 6.18
CA TYR A 206 -14.79 -15.43 5.38
C TYR A 206 -14.19 -16.76 5.76
N PHE A 207 -14.22 -17.14 7.05
CA PHE A 207 -13.38 -18.21 7.59
C PHE A 207 -14.19 -19.36 8.20
N GLY A 208 -15.46 -19.49 7.83
CA GLY A 208 -16.31 -20.61 8.24
C GLY A 208 -16.51 -20.72 9.75
N GLY A 209 -16.60 -19.60 10.47
CA GLY A 209 -16.72 -19.51 11.92
C GLY A 209 -15.39 -19.52 12.67
N ALA A 210 -14.25 -19.68 11.99
CA ALA A 210 -12.93 -19.55 12.60
C ALA A 210 -12.52 -18.10 12.83
N GLY A 211 -13.05 -17.17 12.04
CA GLY A 211 -12.76 -15.74 12.09
C GLY A 211 -13.65 -14.96 13.06
N PRO A 212 -13.42 -13.63 13.18
CA PRO A 212 -14.26 -12.74 13.99
C PRO A 212 -15.51 -12.31 13.26
N SER A 213 -16.53 -11.88 14.01
CA SER A 213 -17.70 -11.19 13.44
C SER A 213 -17.27 -9.87 12.75
N ARG A 214 -18.00 -9.48 11.72
CA ARG A 214 -17.72 -8.27 10.93
C ARG A 214 -18.94 -7.36 10.94
N ARG A 215 -18.72 -6.06 10.68
CA ARG A 215 -19.82 -5.11 10.47
C ARG A 215 -19.82 -4.58 9.05
N ALA A 216 -21.01 -4.51 8.45
CA ALA A 216 -21.18 -3.96 7.11
C ALA A 216 -20.70 -2.51 7.03
N CYS A 217 -20.00 -2.16 5.97
CA CYS A 217 -19.44 -0.82 5.79
C CYS A 217 -20.53 0.24 5.69
N SER A 218 -20.36 1.35 6.43
CA SER A 218 -21.24 2.53 6.37
C SER A 218 -20.74 3.61 5.40
N GLU A 219 -19.64 3.34 4.69
CA GLU A 219 -19.04 4.25 3.71
C GLU A 219 -18.71 5.64 4.29
N CYS A 220 -18.17 5.65 5.51
CA CYS A 220 -17.88 6.89 6.26
C CYS A 220 -16.60 7.61 5.85
N GLY A 221 -15.76 7.02 4.98
CA GLY A 221 -14.47 7.58 4.54
C GLY A 221 -13.34 7.53 5.58
N GLU A 222 -13.53 6.89 6.74
CA GLU A 222 -12.57 6.89 7.86
C GLU A 222 -11.47 5.82 7.75
N CYS A 223 -11.32 5.15 6.62
CA CYS A 223 -10.38 4.03 6.46
C CYS A 223 -8.92 4.40 6.77
N MET A 224 -8.48 5.61 6.40
CA MET A 224 -7.12 6.11 6.61
C MET A 224 -6.80 6.47 8.08
N THR A 225 -7.82 6.61 8.93
CA THR A 225 -7.67 6.83 10.39
C THR A 225 -7.91 5.55 11.20
N GLY A 226 -7.98 4.41 10.53
CA GLY A 226 -8.37 3.13 11.12
C GLY A 226 -9.89 2.97 11.14
N CYS A 227 -10.37 1.76 10.90
CA CYS A 227 -11.80 1.50 10.88
C CYS A 227 -12.36 1.22 12.26
N ARG A 228 -12.92 2.21 12.93
CA ARG A 228 -13.61 2.06 14.22
C ARG A 228 -14.92 1.26 14.10
N HIS A 229 -15.42 1.04 12.89
CA HIS A 229 -16.67 0.35 12.61
C HIS A 229 -16.54 -1.16 12.41
N GLY A 230 -15.31 -1.68 12.16
CA GLY A 230 -15.06 -3.11 12.00
C GLY A 230 -15.40 -3.67 10.62
N ALA A 231 -15.52 -2.81 9.60
CA ALA A 231 -15.78 -3.21 8.22
C ALA A 231 -14.51 -3.45 7.39
N LYS A 232 -13.45 -2.67 7.66
CA LYS A 232 -12.16 -2.77 6.96
C LYS A 232 -11.45 -4.07 7.34
N ASN A 233 -10.95 -4.81 6.36
CA ASN A 233 -10.21 -6.05 6.54
C ASN A 233 -8.75 -5.74 6.92
N THR A 234 -8.52 -5.33 8.18
CA THR A 234 -7.18 -5.21 8.74
C THR A 234 -6.63 -6.60 9.10
N LEU A 235 -5.33 -6.71 9.26
CA LEU A 235 -4.71 -7.99 9.65
C LEU A 235 -5.17 -8.50 11.02
N ASN A 236 -5.69 -7.63 11.86
CA ASN A 236 -6.33 -8.02 13.14
C ASN A 236 -7.68 -8.73 12.96
N GLU A 237 -8.27 -8.65 11.78
CA GLU A 237 -9.56 -9.26 11.46
C GLU A 237 -9.42 -10.54 10.62
N ASN A 238 -8.17 -10.93 10.28
CA ASN A 238 -7.87 -12.11 9.47
C ASN A 238 -6.59 -12.81 9.95
N TYR A 239 -5.45 -12.64 9.28
CA TYR A 239 -4.21 -13.37 9.55
C TYR A 239 -3.78 -13.37 11.01
N LEU A 240 -3.71 -12.22 11.68
CA LEU A 240 -3.27 -12.15 13.07
C LEU A 240 -4.30 -12.73 14.05
N TYR A 241 -5.60 -12.57 13.75
CA TYR A 241 -6.65 -13.18 14.54
C TYR A 241 -6.54 -14.70 14.51
N LEU A 242 -6.43 -15.28 13.31
CA LEU A 242 -6.30 -16.73 13.11
C LEU A 242 -4.97 -17.26 13.68
N ALA A 243 -3.86 -16.53 13.47
CA ALA A 243 -2.55 -16.89 14.03
C ALA A 243 -2.59 -17.00 15.55
N GLN A 244 -3.21 -16.03 16.24
CA GLN A 244 -3.35 -16.06 17.70
C GLN A 244 -4.24 -17.22 18.17
N LYS A 245 -5.31 -17.53 17.44
CA LYS A 245 -6.13 -18.74 17.71
C LYS A 245 -5.34 -20.03 17.49
N ALA A 246 -4.41 -20.04 16.53
CA ALA A 246 -3.50 -21.16 16.27
C ALA A 246 -2.26 -21.18 17.21
N GLY A 247 -2.21 -20.32 18.23
CA GLY A 247 -1.18 -20.34 19.28
C GLY A 247 -0.03 -19.32 19.11
N ALA A 248 -0.01 -18.49 18.09
CA ALA A 248 0.98 -17.42 17.96
C ALA A 248 0.86 -16.37 19.06
N VAL A 249 1.99 -15.92 19.61
CA VAL A 249 2.06 -14.92 20.69
C VAL A 249 2.48 -13.57 20.13
N VAL A 250 1.59 -12.59 20.12
CA VAL A 250 1.89 -11.22 19.66
C VAL A 250 2.23 -10.33 20.86
N ARG A 251 3.46 -9.79 20.90
CA ARG A 251 3.96 -8.87 21.91
C ARG A 251 4.00 -7.44 21.36
N PRO A 252 3.02 -6.59 21.65
CA PRO A 252 3.01 -5.17 21.24
C PRO A 252 4.00 -4.37 22.09
N MET A 253 4.32 -3.15 21.65
CA MET A 253 5.24 -2.21 22.30
C MET A 253 6.63 -2.80 22.59
N THR A 254 7.07 -3.72 21.73
CA THR A 254 8.34 -4.44 21.82
C THR A 254 9.17 -4.18 20.57
N THR A 255 10.23 -3.37 20.71
CA THR A 255 11.12 -3.00 19.61
C THR A 255 12.35 -3.90 19.59
N VAL A 256 12.56 -4.64 18.50
CA VAL A 256 13.81 -5.37 18.24
C VAL A 256 14.92 -4.38 17.92
N VAL A 257 16.07 -4.54 18.58
CA VAL A 257 17.23 -3.65 18.43
C VAL A 257 18.47 -4.37 17.91
N ALA A 258 18.53 -5.70 18.03
CA ALA A 258 19.58 -6.53 17.46
C ALA A 258 19.10 -7.95 17.20
N VAL A 259 19.72 -8.57 16.20
CA VAL A 259 19.67 -10.01 15.91
C VAL A 259 21.10 -10.46 15.74
N THR A 260 21.52 -11.53 16.39
CA THR A 260 22.86 -12.10 16.30
C THR A 260 22.79 -13.61 16.19
N ASP A 261 23.79 -14.21 15.57
CA ASP A 261 23.96 -15.67 15.65
C ASP A 261 24.06 -16.11 17.12
N ASP A 262 23.42 -17.23 17.48
CA ASP A 262 23.60 -17.85 18.78
C ASP A 262 24.70 -18.92 18.68
N PRO A 263 25.73 -18.91 19.58
CA PRO A 263 26.78 -19.93 19.56
C PRO A 263 26.26 -21.38 19.63
N ASP A 264 25.13 -21.57 20.31
CA ASP A 264 24.50 -22.89 20.45
C ASP A 264 23.55 -23.24 19.28
N GLY A 265 23.56 -22.45 18.21
CA GLY A 265 22.71 -22.54 17.04
C GLY A 265 21.49 -21.62 17.09
N GLY A 266 20.93 -21.28 15.92
CA GLY A 266 19.84 -20.30 15.81
C GLY A 266 20.29 -18.86 16.08
N TYR A 267 19.41 -18.06 16.69
CA TYR A 267 19.59 -16.61 16.83
C TYR A 267 19.19 -16.08 18.21
N ARG A 268 19.92 -15.05 18.65
CA ARG A 268 19.55 -14.20 19.80
C ARG A 268 18.92 -12.91 19.29
N VAL A 269 17.68 -12.65 19.70
CA VAL A 269 16.91 -11.45 19.35
C VAL A 269 16.83 -10.55 20.57
N SER A 270 17.51 -9.41 20.52
CA SER A 270 17.48 -8.40 21.58
C SER A 270 16.33 -7.42 21.37
N ALA A 271 15.45 -7.30 22.32
CA ALA A 271 14.28 -6.45 22.26
C ALA A 271 14.14 -5.55 23.50
N VAL A 272 13.55 -4.37 23.31
CA VAL A 272 13.30 -3.40 24.39
C VAL A 272 11.86 -2.92 24.36
N PRO A 273 11.28 -2.51 25.51
CA PRO A 273 10.00 -1.81 25.53
C PRO A 273 10.08 -0.52 24.70
N THR A 274 9.19 -0.34 23.74
CA THR A 274 9.23 0.77 22.78
C THR A 274 9.22 2.15 23.45
N HIS A 275 8.44 2.31 24.54
CA HIS A 275 8.34 3.57 25.28
C HIS A 275 9.60 3.89 26.11
N ARG A 276 10.49 2.92 26.31
CA ARG A 276 11.76 3.07 27.06
C ARG A 276 12.98 2.73 26.19
N ARG A 277 12.86 2.70 24.88
CA ARG A 277 13.86 2.21 23.92
C ARG A 277 15.30 2.68 24.21
N ARG A 278 15.49 3.91 24.67
CA ARG A 278 16.82 4.49 24.94
C ARG A 278 17.37 4.19 26.35
N LYS A 279 16.53 3.73 27.27
CA LYS A 279 16.87 3.59 28.70
C LYS A 279 16.75 2.17 29.24
N ALA A 280 16.09 1.28 28.52
CA ALA A 280 15.87 -0.09 28.95
C ALA A 280 17.04 -1.01 28.58
N THR A 281 17.40 -1.91 29.48
CA THR A 281 18.27 -3.04 29.17
C THR A 281 17.50 -3.98 28.24
N PRO A 282 18.08 -4.44 27.12
CA PRO A 282 17.44 -5.37 26.23
C PRO A 282 17.15 -6.71 26.91
N THR A 283 15.95 -7.24 26.69
CA THR A 283 15.67 -8.66 26.93
C THR A 283 16.13 -9.44 25.71
N VAL A 284 16.82 -10.54 25.93
CA VAL A 284 17.27 -11.44 24.86
C VAL A 284 16.31 -12.61 24.79
N LEU A 285 15.80 -12.88 23.61
CA LEU A 285 14.98 -14.05 23.28
C LEU A 285 15.77 -14.93 22.31
N ARG A 286 15.68 -16.26 22.50
CA ARG A 286 16.34 -17.24 21.64
C ARG A 286 15.30 -17.84 20.66
N ALA A 287 15.66 -17.93 19.39
CA ALA A 287 14.84 -18.56 18.36
C ALA A 287 15.69 -19.35 17.37
N ARG A 288 15.14 -20.45 16.83
CA ARG A 288 15.83 -21.23 15.79
C ARG A 288 15.93 -20.43 14.49
N GLN A 289 14.88 -19.68 14.15
CA GLN A 289 14.79 -18.88 12.93
C GLN A 289 14.14 -17.54 13.22
N VAL A 290 14.47 -16.53 12.39
CA VAL A 290 13.96 -15.16 12.52
C VAL A 290 13.36 -14.72 11.18
N ILE A 291 12.15 -14.18 11.23
CA ILE A 291 11.51 -13.53 10.08
C ILE A 291 11.50 -12.01 10.31
N VAL A 292 12.16 -11.26 9.42
CA VAL A 292 12.19 -9.81 9.47
C VAL A 292 11.07 -9.27 8.58
N ALA A 293 10.08 -8.64 9.22
CA ALA A 293 8.87 -8.08 8.60
C ALA A 293 8.50 -6.72 9.24
N ALA A 294 9.51 -5.91 9.56
CA ALA A 294 9.35 -4.65 10.30
C ALA A 294 8.86 -3.47 9.45
N GLY A 295 8.40 -3.74 8.21
CA GLY A 295 8.13 -2.77 7.18
C GLY A 295 9.42 -2.22 6.57
N THR A 296 9.43 -1.85 5.31
CA THR A 296 10.65 -1.57 4.54
C THR A 296 11.64 -0.65 5.26
N TYR A 297 11.16 0.44 5.88
CA TYR A 297 12.03 1.34 6.64
C TYR A 297 12.62 0.66 7.89
N GLY A 298 11.81 -0.09 8.63
CA GLY A 298 12.21 -0.81 9.84
C GLY A 298 13.18 -1.94 9.54
N THR A 299 12.88 -2.74 8.54
CA THR A 299 13.70 -3.88 8.07
C THR A 299 15.07 -3.39 7.58
N GLN A 300 15.12 -2.40 6.69
CA GLN A 300 16.39 -1.84 6.23
C GLN A 300 17.18 -1.21 7.38
N THR A 301 16.51 -0.47 8.30
CA THR A 301 17.19 0.10 9.48
C THR A 301 17.81 -0.99 10.34
N LEU A 302 17.11 -2.09 10.59
CA LEU A 302 17.59 -3.20 11.39
C LEU A 302 18.78 -3.89 10.70
N LEU A 303 18.62 -4.32 9.45
CA LEU A 303 19.65 -5.08 8.73
C LEU A 303 20.93 -4.25 8.50
N HIS A 304 20.82 -2.99 8.09
CA HIS A 304 21.98 -2.10 8.01
C HIS A 304 22.65 -1.92 9.38
N THR A 305 21.87 -1.82 10.46
CA THR A 305 22.45 -1.72 11.83
C THR A 305 23.23 -2.98 12.19
N MET A 306 22.69 -4.16 11.85
CA MET A 306 23.37 -5.44 12.13
C MET A 306 24.65 -5.57 11.32
N LYS A 307 24.61 -5.22 10.03
CA LYS A 307 25.77 -5.23 9.14
C LYS A 307 26.87 -4.27 9.59
N ASP A 308 26.53 -2.99 9.82
CA ASP A 308 27.48 -1.94 10.22
C ASP A 308 28.16 -2.22 11.59
N ARG A 309 27.47 -2.95 12.47
CA ARG A 309 28.01 -3.34 13.79
C ARG A 309 28.73 -4.69 13.77
N GLY A 310 28.83 -5.35 12.62
CA GLY A 310 29.44 -6.67 12.48
C GLY A 310 28.67 -7.80 13.17
N LEU A 311 27.39 -7.60 13.48
CA LEU A 311 26.54 -8.60 14.16
C LEU A 311 26.02 -9.65 13.17
N LEU A 312 25.76 -9.27 11.93
CA LEU A 312 25.44 -10.14 10.79
C LEU A 312 26.31 -9.73 9.60
N PRO A 313 27.61 -10.08 9.61
CA PRO A 313 28.59 -9.52 8.66
C PRO A 313 28.43 -10.05 7.23
N ARG A 314 27.77 -11.20 7.05
CA ARG A 314 27.62 -11.86 5.73
C ARG A 314 26.42 -11.34 4.92
N ILE A 315 25.64 -10.36 5.44
CA ILE A 315 24.56 -9.73 4.66
C ILE A 315 25.16 -9.12 3.37
N SER A 316 24.53 -9.38 2.24
CA SER A 316 24.93 -8.90 0.91
C SER A 316 25.30 -7.40 0.89
N ALA A 317 26.26 -7.04 0.05
CA ALA A 317 26.65 -5.65 -0.21
C ALA A 317 25.50 -4.84 -0.85
N ARG A 318 24.58 -5.52 -1.53
CA ARG A 318 23.41 -4.92 -2.20
C ARG A 318 22.30 -4.45 -1.26
N LEU A 319 22.44 -4.65 0.06
CA LEU A 319 21.45 -4.16 1.02
C LEU A 319 21.19 -2.66 0.84
N GLY A 320 19.93 -2.30 0.64
CA GLY A 320 19.45 -0.94 0.39
C GLY A 320 19.40 -0.54 -1.09
N GLU A 321 20.01 -1.30 -2.01
CA GLU A 321 19.83 -1.09 -3.44
C GLU A 321 18.40 -1.43 -3.87
N LEU A 322 17.97 -0.87 -5.00
CA LEU A 322 16.61 -1.04 -5.52
C LEU A 322 15.50 -0.72 -4.50
N THR A 323 15.78 0.24 -3.62
CA THR A 323 14.72 0.81 -2.78
C THR A 323 13.76 1.60 -3.67
N ARG A 324 12.48 1.29 -3.62
CA ARG A 324 11.44 1.78 -4.52
C ARG A 324 10.46 2.72 -3.81
N THR A 325 9.83 3.63 -4.54
CA THR A 325 8.87 4.61 -4.01
C THR A 325 7.57 4.62 -4.78
N ASN A 326 7.42 3.73 -5.76
CA ASN A 326 6.27 3.70 -6.68
C ASN A 326 6.11 5.00 -7.49
N SER A 327 7.15 5.85 -7.51
CA SER A 327 7.18 7.16 -8.20
C SER A 327 5.91 7.99 -7.93
N GLU A 328 5.56 8.16 -6.64
CA GLU A 328 4.28 8.72 -6.24
C GLU A 328 4.23 10.24 -6.27
N GLY A 329 3.04 10.74 -6.63
CA GLY A 329 2.60 12.12 -6.48
C GLY A 329 1.26 12.23 -5.75
N LEU A 330 1.13 13.21 -4.88
CA LEU A 330 -0.13 13.58 -4.25
C LEU A 330 -0.54 14.99 -4.70
N VAL A 331 -1.64 15.04 -5.40
CA VAL A 331 -2.26 16.27 -5.90
C VAL A 331 -3.72 16.32 -5.46
N GLY A 332 -4.45 17.36 -5.81
CA GLY A 332 -5.88 17.38 -5.54
C GLY A 332 -6.58 18.61 -6.09
N ALA A 333 -7.88 18.64 -5.92
CA ALA A 333 -8.72 19.76 -6.27
C ALA A 333 -9.61 20.14 -5.08
N GLN A 334 -9.68 21.42 -4.75
CA GLN A 334 -10.47 21.92 -3.64
C GLN A 334 -11.52 22.91 -4.13
N THR A 335 -12.73 22.82 -3.57
CA THR A 335 -13.83 23.75 -3.90
C THR A 335 -14.41 24.42 -2.64
N SER A 336 -15.51 25.14 -2.80
CA SER A 336 -16.35 25.63 -1.71
C SER A 336 -17.81 25.35 -2.01
N ASP A 337 -18.64 25.24 -0.98
CA ASP A 337 -20.07 24.96 -1.14
C ASP A 337 -20.76 25.94 -2.13
N ARG A 338 -20.38 27.23 -2.09
CA ARG A 338 -20.92 28.25 -3.01
C ARG A 338 -20.52 27.99 -4.46
N ARG A 339 -19.22 27.67 -4.71
CA ARG A 339 -18.71 27.42 -6.06
C ARG A 339 -19.26 26.11 -6.61
N TYR A 340 -19.28 25.05 -5.79
CA TYR A 340 -19.80 23.74 -6.15
C TYR A 340 -21.29 23.85 -6.53
N ARG A 341 -22.11 24.50 -5.68
CA ARG A 341 -23.54 24.74 -5.95
C ARG A 341 -23.75 25.52 -7.23
N LYS A 342 -22.92 26.54 -7.51
CA LYS A 342 -23.05 27.34 -8.74
C LYS A 342 -22.93 26.48 -10.02
N LYS A 343 -22.08 25.44 -10.00
CA LYS A 343 -21.87 24.54 -11.18
C LYS A 343 -22.88 23.41 -11.20
N HIS A 344 -23.17 22.80 -10.06
CA HIS A 344 -23.90 21.51 -9.99
C HIS A 344 -25.33 21.63 -9.51
N GLY A 345 -25.81 22.81 -9.10
CA GLY A 345 -27.18 23.01 -8.60
C GLY A 345 -27.48 22.40 -7.23
N ILE A 346 -26.60 21.55 -6.70
CA ILE A 346 -26.79 20.79 -5.45
C ILE A 346 -26.01 21.42 -4.29
N GLY A 347 -26.58 21.28 -3.12
CA GLY A 347 -26.26 21.93 -1.83
C GLY A 347 -24.81 22.16 -1.44
N LYS A 348 -24.16 21.18 -0.85
CA LYS A 348 -22.79 21.30 -0.31
C LYS A 348 -21.89 20.27 -0.94
N ALA A 349 -20.63 20.63 -1.17
CA ALA A 349 -19.60 19.66 -1.50
C ALA A 349 -19.41 18.70 -0.31
N ASP A 350 -19.45 17.40 -0.57
CA ASP A 350 -19.13 16.36 0.39
C ASP A 350 -18.47 15.17 -0.32
N PHE A 351 -17.14 15.14 -0.30
CA PHE A 351 -16.34 14.08 -0.88
C PHE A 351 -15.88 13.03 0.16
N THR A 352 -16.45 13.06 1.37
CA THR A 352 -16.08 12.14 2.46
C THR A 352 -16.80 10.78 2.40
N ARG A 353 -17.82 10.65 1.56
CA ARG A 353 -18.60 9.41 1.45
C ARG A 353 -17.89 8.38 0.57
N GLY A 354 -17.98 7.10 0.97
CA GLY A 354 -17.32 5.97 0.34
C GLY A 354 -16.19 5.39 1.20
N VAL A 355 -15.52 4.35 0.72
CA VAL A 355 -14.25 3.87 1.28
C VAL A 355 -13.10 4.80 0.87
N ALA A 356 -11.90 4.63 1.42
CA ALA A 356 -10.80 5.59 1.20
C ALA A 356 -10.45 5.79 -0.27
N ILE A 357 -10.41 4.73 -1.06
CA ILE A 357 -10.25 4.75 -2.52
C ILE A 357 -11.40 3.92 -3.12
N THR A 358 -12.08 4.47 -4.10
CA THR A 358 -13.30 3.87 -4.67
C THR A 358 -13.19 3.52 -6.14
N SER A 359 -12.27 4.15 -6.87
CA SER A 359 -12.07 3.95 -8.31
C SER A 359 -10.63 4.26 -8.72
N SER A 360 -10.32 4.02 -9.99
CA SER A 360 -9.06 4.44 -10.57
C SER A 360 -9.16 4.66 -12.08
N VAL A 361 -8.16 5.36 -12.62
CA VAL A 361 -7.97 5.63 -14.05
C VAL A 361 -6.50 5.46 -14.42
N HIS A 362 -6.21 5.18 -15.69
CA HIS A 362 -4.86 5.07 -16.23
C HIS A 362 -4.74 6.00 -17.46
N PRO A 363 -4.17 7.20 -17.30
CA PRO A 363 -3.98 8.12 -18.43
C PRO A 363 -3.05 7.57 -19.50
N ASP A 364 -2.08 6.77 -19.10
CA ASP A 364 -1.12 6.08 -19.96
C ASP A 364 -0.77 4.70 -19.40
N GLU A 365 0.15 3.98 -20.04
CA GLU A 365 0.56 2.61 -19.68
C GLU A 365 1.29 2.51 -18.33
N ASN A 366 1.89 3.60 -17.87
CA ASN A 366 2.71 3.61 -16.65
C ASN A 366 2.06 4.33 -15.48
N THR A 367 1.01 5.13 -15.72
CA THR A 367 0.43 6.01 -14.70
C THR A 367 -0.92 5.50 -14.22
N HIS A 368 -1.09 5.43 -12.92
CA HIS A 368 -2.31 5.05 -12.22
C HIS A 368 -2.75 6.16 -11.27
N ILE A 369 -4.00 6.62 -11.37
CA ILE A 369 -4.56 7.71 -10.56
C ILE A 369 -5.78 7.22 -9.80
N GLU A 370 -5.80 7.47 -8.49
CA GLU A 370 -6.87 7.08 -7.56
C GLU A 370 -7.42 8.30 -6.80
N PRO A 371 -8.76 8.43 -6.61
CA PRO A 371 -9.33 9.44 -5.75
C PRO A 371 -9.24 8.97 -4.29
N VAL A 372 -8.45 9.65 -3.48
CA VAL A 372 -8.29 9.33 -2.04
C VAL A 372 -9.15 10.26 -1.20
N ARG A 373 -9.69 9.75 -0.09
CA ARG A 373 -10.46 10.57 0.85
C ARG A 373 -10.15 10.26 2.30
N TYR A 374 -10.48 11.25 3.13
CA TYR A 374 -10.54 11.14 4.58
C TYR A 374 -11.98 11.35 5.04
N GLY A 375 -12.35 10.71 6.15
CA GLY A 375 -13.67 10.89 6.77
C GLY A 375 -13.91 12.33 7.23
N ARG A 376 -15.16 12.66 7.47
CA ARG A 376 -15.59 13.99 7.90
C ARG A 376 -14.83 14.47 9.15
N GLY A 377 -14.30 15.69 9.10
CA GLY A 377 -13.53 16.29 10.19
C GLY A 377 -12.04 15.89 10.23
N SER A 378 -11.59 14.97 9.39
CA SER A 378 -10.18 14.60 9.26
C SER A 378 -9.40 15.60 8.39
N ASN A 379 -9.22 16.81 8.88
CA ASN A 379 -8.71 17.94 8.12
C ASN A 379 -7.20 18.24 8.33
N ALA A 380 -6.49 17.48 9.19
CA ALA A 380 -5.09 17.76 9.51
C ALA A 380 -4.16 17.68 8.30
N MET A 381 -4.46 16.76 7.37
CA MET A 381 -3.67 16.61 6.13
C MET A 381 -3.78 17.82 5.20
N GLY A 382 -4.80 18.65 5.35
CA GLY A 382 -4.93 19.91 4.64
C GLY A 382 -3.78 20.90 4.91
N ALA A 383 -3.10 20.78 6.06
CA ALA A 383 -1.92 21.59 6.36
C ALA A 383 -0.72 21.31 5.42
N MET A 384 -0.74 20.19 4.72
CA MET A 384 0.27 19.84 3.71
C MET A 384 -0.14 20.26 2.29
N THR A 385 -1.31 20.88 2.12
CA THR A 385 -1.85 21.29 0.81
C THR A 385 -1.56 22.76 0.56
N ILE A 386 -1.04 23.06 -0.64
CA ILE A 386 -0.79 24.42 -1.14
C ILE A 386 -1.47 24.60 -2.49
N LEU A 387 -1.57 25.86 -2.97
CA LEU A 387 -1.98 26.12 -4.35
C LEU A 387 -1.05 25.35 -5.31
N GLN A 388 -1.61 24.79 -6.38
CA GLN A 388 -0.87 23.94 -7.33
C GLN A 388 0.47 24.55 -7.74
N VAL A 389 1.50 23.73 -7.68
CA VAL A 389 2.80 24.00 -8.28
C VAL A 389 2.71 23.67 -9.77
N PRO A 390 2.76 24.65 -10.67
CA PRO A 390 2.71 24.37 -12.11
C PRO A 390 3.87 23.46 -12.52
N TYR A 391 3.61 22.52 -13.44
CA TYR A 391 4.65 21.65 -13.99
C TYR A 391 5.75 22.49 -14.66
N SER A 392 6.95 22.48 -14.11
CA SER A 392 8.07 23.32 -14.56
C SER A 392 9.42 22.89 -14.00
N THR A 393 10.46 23.03 -14.78
CA THR A 393 11.86 22.88 -14.32
C THR A 393 12.22 23.89 -13.22
N HIS A 394 11.56 25.07 -13.21
CA HIS A 394 11.72 26.14 -12.22
C HIS A 394 10.51 26.23 -11.28
N ARG A 395 10.10 25.12 -10.66
CA ARG A 395 8.87 24.97 -9.87
C ARG A 395 8.63 26.06 -8.83
N VAL A 396 9.67 26.48 -8.08
CA VAL A 396 9.54 27.54 -7.05
C VAL A 396 9.13 28.85 -7.68
N ARG A 397 9.79 29.26 -8.77
CA ARG A 397 9.46 30.48 -9.51
C ARG A 397 8.05 30.38 -10.13
N ALA A 398 7.72 29.24 -10.70
CA ALA A 398 6.40 28.98 -11.27
C ALA A 398 5.30 29.06 -10.21
N TRP A 399 5.55 28.52 -9.02
CA TRP A 399 4.62 28.59 -7.90
C TRP A 399 4.41 30.02 -7.41
N PHE A 400 5.48 30.80 -7.20
CA PHE A 400 5.34 32.24 -6.84
C PHE A 400 4.59 33.02 -7.91
N GLY A 401 4.83 32.75 -9.19
CA GLY A 401 4.05 33.33 -10.29
C GLY A 401 2.57 32.95 -10.24
N ASN A 402 2.25 31.71 -9.85
CA ASN A 402 0.87 31.25 -9.67
C ASN A 402 0.21 31.93 -8.46
N VAL A 403 0.93 32.04 -7.34
CA VAL A 403 0.48 32.77 -6.13
C VAL A 403 0.19 34.24 -6.45
N ALA A 404 1.08 34.93 -7.19
CA ALA A 404 0.91 36.34 -7.57
C ALA A 404 -0.32 36.56 -8.49
N ARG A 405 -0.59 35.61 -9.40
CA ARG A 405 -1.78 35.65 -10.27
C ARG A 405 -3.08 35.35 -9.52
N HIS A 406 -2.99 34.55 -8.43
CA HIS A 406 -4.16 34.06 -7.70
C HIS A 406 -4.01 34.22 -6.17
N PRO A 407 -3.75 35.47 -5.65
CA PRO A 407 -3.43 35.65 -4.22
C PRO A 407 -4.56 35.18 -3.31
N TRP A 408 -5.81 35.41 -3.70
CA TRP A 408 -6.99 34.98 -2.93
C TRP A 408 -7.16 33.47 -2.87
N LEU A 409 -6.83 32.75 -3.94
CA LEU A 409 -6.85 31.29 -3.93
C LEU A 409 -5.71 30.73 -3.07
N SER A 410 -4.57 31.39 -3.06
CA SER A 410 -3.42 31.01 -2.24
C SER A 410 -3.74 31.08 -0.75
N VAL A 411 -4.31 32.18 -0.28
CA VAL A 411 -4.79 32.29 1.11
C VAL A 411 -5.86 31.23 1.42
N ARG A 412 -6.75 30.97 0.47
CA ARG A 412 -7.82 30.00 0.63
C ARG A 412 -7.33 28.57 0.65
N SER A 413 -6.27 28.23 -0.09
CA SER A 413 -5.66 26.89 -0.09
C SER A 413 -5.08 26.51 1.27
N LEU A 414 -4.70 27.47 2.10
CA LEU A 414 -4.20 27.25 3.46
C LEU A 414 -5.30 26.96 4.49
N SER A 415 -6.58 27.07 4.09
CA SER A 415 -7.69 26.86 5.01
C SER A 415 -8.02 25.39 5.19
N ASN A 416 -7.77 24.86 6.39
CA ASN A 416 -8.12 23.48 6.77
C ASN A 416 -9.60 23.31 7.14
N ARG A 417 -10.41 24.37 7.16
CA ARG A 417 -11.83 24.27 7.55
C ARG A 417 -12.61 23.42 6.56
N ARG A 418 -13.15 22.28 7.03
CA ARG A 418 -13.88 21.31 6.20
C ARG A 418 -13.09 20.87 4.96
N TRP A 419 -11.78 20.70 5.12
CA TRP A 419 -10.90 20.34 4.01
C TRP A 419 -11.29 18.98 3.44
N SER A 420 -11.52 17.97 4.31
CA SER A 420 -11.88 16.60 3.88
C SER A 420 -13.18 16.56 3.07
N GLU A 421 -14.17 17.42 3.41
CA GLU A 421 -15.45 17.45 2.71
C GLU A 421 -15.37 18.13 1.34
N ARG A 422 -14.37 19.01 1.15
CA ARG A 422 -14.29 19.90 -0.02
C ARG A 422 -13.14 19.61 -0.96
N THR A 423 -12.38 18.56 -0.68
CA THR A 423 -11.17 18.21 -1.45
C THR A 423 -11.29 16.80 -2.01
N ILE A 424 -11.03 16.65 -3.30
CA ILE A 424 -10.73 15.38 -3.94
C ILE A 424 -9.20 15.29 -4.02
N ILE A 425 -8.61 14.29 -3.37
CA ILE A 425 -7.18 14.03 -3.41
C ILE A 425 -6.93 13.05 -4.56
N GLY A 426 -5.95 13.30 -5.40
CA GLY A 426 -5.45 12.38 -6.40
C GLY A 426 -4.13 11.75 -5.93
N LEU A 427 -4.12 10.46 -5.70
CA LEU A 427 -2.91 9.67 -5.55
C LEU A 427 -2.50 9.17 -6.93
N VAL A 428 -1.28 9.49 -7.32
CA VAL A 428 -0.71 9.10 -8.62
C VAL A 428 0.48 8.21 -8.39
N MET A 429 0.54 7.07 -9.06
CA MET A 429 1.61 6.08 -8.99
C MET A 429 2.09 5.76 -10.39
N GLN A 430 3.39 5.43 -10.52
CA GLN A 430 3.97 5.07 -11.82
C GLN A 430 4.83 3.81 -11.72
N SER A 431 4.75 2.96 -12.75
CA SER A 431 5.53 1.71 -12.88
C SER A 431 6.90 1.93 -13.54
N LEU A 432 7.56 3.06 -13.24
CA LEU A 432 8.86 3.40 -13.83
C LEU A 432 9.98 2.52 -13.25
N ASP A 433 10.93 2.07 -14.09
CA ASP A 433 12.13 1.39 -13.61
C ASP A 433 13.15 2.41 -13.08
N ASN A 434 12.93 2.85 -11.85
CA ASN A 434 13.83 3.73 -11.12
C ASN A 434 13.90 3.32 -9.64
N SER A 435 14.97 3.73 -8.97
CA SER A 435 15.17 3.37 -7.57
C SER A 435 16.01 4.38 -6.80
N LEU A 436 16.03 4.20 -5.50
CA LEU A 436 16.97 4.79 -4.57
C LEU A 436 17.95 3.71 -4.06
N THR A 437 19.07 4.13 -3.52
CA THR A 437 19.93 3.30 -2.67
C THR A 437 19.85 3.84 -1.26
N ALA A 438 19.24 3.08 -0.36
CA ALA A 438 19.17 3.42 1.06
C ALA A 438 20.45 2.97 1.78
N TYR A 439 20.89 3.75 2.77
CA TYR A 439 22.08 3.45 3.59
C TYR A 439 21.99 4.18 4.93
N ARG A 440 22.80 3.80 5.91
CA ARG A 440 22.90 4.56 7.15
C ARG A 440 23.93 5.66 7.04
N LYS A 441 23.57 6.86 7.47
CA LYS A 441 24.44 8.03 7.43
C LYS A 441 25.69 7.80 8.29
N PRO A 442 26.91 7.86 7.73
CA PRO A 442 28.12 7.46 8.45
C PRO A 442 28.57 8.49 9.49
N GLY A 443 28.22 9.78 9.33
CA GLY A 443 28.68 10.85 10.21
C GLY A 443 27.78 12.09 10.23
N GLY A 444 28.17 13.11 10.98
CA GLY A 444 27.50 14.40 11.07
C GLY A 444 26.13 14.33 11.74
N LEU A 445 25.32 15.38 11.56
CA LEU A 445 23.95 15.45 12.07
C LEU A 445 23.12 14.30 11.49
N GLY A 446 22.51 13.48 12.36
CA GLY A 446 21.74 12.31 11.97
C GLY A 446 22.57 11.05 11.72
N LYS A 447 23.82 10.96 12.23
CA LYS A 447 24.64 9.73 12.21
C LYS A 447 23.80 8.50 12.61
N GLY A 448 23.88 7.46 11.79
CA GLY A 448 23.16 6.20 12.01
C GLY A 448 21.68 6.20 11.62
N LEU A 449 21.11 7.32 11.17
CA LEU A 449 19.77 7.35 10.58
C LEU A 449 19.80 6.80 9.16
N LEU A 450 18.76 6.08 8.77
CA LEU A 450 18.56 5.64 7.39
C LEU A 450 18.33 6.87 6.51
N THR A 451 19.02 6.93 5.38
CA THR A 451 18.90 7.95 4.34
C THR A 451 18.99 7.30 2.96
N ALA A 452 18.86 8.04 1.90
CA ALA A 452 18.99 7.50 0.55
C ALA A 452 19.71 8.47 -0.40
N ARG A 453 20.30 7.90 -1.43
CA ARG A 453 20.83 8.58 -2.62
C ARG A 453 20.14 8.04 -3.87
N GLN A 454 20.36 8.67 -5.01
CA GLN A 454 19.92 8.14 -6.30
C GLN A 454 20.46 6.72 -6.50
N GLY A 455 19.60 5.83 -6.88
CA GLY A 455 19.92 4.45 -7.25
C GLY A 455 19.92 4.26 -8.77
N HIS A 456 19.33 3.15 -9.23
CA HIS A 456 19.21 2.83 -10.64
C HIS A 456 18.11 3.67 -11.32
N GLY A 457 18.30 3.90 -12.64
CA GLY A 457 17.34 4.56 -13.51
C GLY A 457 17.28 6.08 -13.37
N THR A 458 16.27 6.69 -13.96
CA THR A 458 16.03 8.12 -13.85
C THR A 458 15.67 8.53 -12.42
N PRO A 459 15.97 9.77 -12.00
CA PRO A 459 15.54 10.24 -10.68
C PRO A 459 14.04 10.08 -10.47
N ASN A 460 13.64 9.77 -9.23
CA ASN A 460 12.22 9.78 -8.88
C ASN A 460 11.61 11.14 -9.25
N PRO A 461 10.47 11.16 -9.94
CA PRO A 461 9.84 12.39 -10.35
C PRO A 461 9.46 13.22 -9.11
N THR A 462 9.82 14.49 -9.12
CA THR A 462 9.40 15.46 -8.08
C THR A 462 8.11 16.17 -8.48
N GLN A 463 7.73 16.07 -9.75
CA GLN A 463 6.45 16.46 -10.33
C GLN A 463 6.08 15.44 -11.42
N ILE A 464 4.80 15.13 -11.52
CA ILE A 464 4.24 14.23 -12.53
C ILE A 464 3.27 15.06 -13.39
N ALA A 465 3.49 15.09 -14.70
CA ALA A 465 2.71 15.93 -15.62
C ALA A 465 1.23 15.52 -15.61
N GLU A 466 0.95 14.22 -15.67
CA GLU A 466 -0.39 13.61 -15.64
C GLU A 466 -1.11 13.94 -14.33
N ALA A 467 -0.40 13.97 -13.20
CA ALA A 467 -0.93 14.38 -11.91
C ALA A 467 -1.37 15.85 -11.92
N THR A 468 -0.51 16.74 -12.47
CA THR A 468 -0.81 18.17 -12.58
C THR A 468 -2.02 18.42 -13.48
N GLN A 469 -2.11 17.71 -14.61
CA GLN A 469 -3.24 17.76 -15.53
C GLN A 469 -4.53 17.26 -14.86
N ALA A 470 -4.49 16.10 -14.22
CA ALA A 470 -5.64 15.53 -13.52
C ALA A 470 -6.18 16.46 -12.42
N ALA A 471 -5.29 17.06 -11.60
CA ALA A 471 -5.70 18.03 -10.58
C ALA A 471 -6.37 19.26 -11.19
N THR A 472 -5.87 19.74 -12.33
CA THR A 472 -6.44 20.90 -13.03
C THR A 472 -7.84 20.58 -13.57
N LEU A 473 -8.02 19.44 -14.21
CA LEU A 473 -9.31 18.99 -14.74
C LEU A 473 -10.32 18.70 -13.62
N LEU A 474 -9.91 18.03 -12.55
CA LEU A 474 -10.75 17.83 -11.36
C LEU A 474 -11.19 19.17 -10.76
N ALA A 475 -10.30 20.17 -10.71
CA ALA A 475 -10.64 21.50 -10.22
C ALA A 475 -11.67 22.22 -11.12
N GLN A 476 -11.56 22.06 -12.43
CA GLN A 476 -12.56 22.56 -13.38
C GLN A 476 -13.90 21.86 -13.17
N GLU A 477 -13.89 20.52 -13.00
CA GLU A 477 -15.10 19.73 -12.76
C GLU A 477 -15.85 20.18 -11.50
N ILE A 478 -15.17 20.39 -10.38
CA ILE A 478 -15.81 20.81 -9.13
C ILE A 478 -15.94 22.33 -8.97
N ASN A 479 -15.69 23.13 -10.01
CA ASN A 479 -15.61 24.60 -9.96
C ASN A 479 -14.74 25.07 -8.78
N GLY A 480 -13.56 24.46 -8.67
CA GLY A 480 -12.61 24.63 -7.58
C GLY A 480 -11.30 25.30 -8.01
N PHE A 481 -10.24 24.89 -7.35
CA PHE A 481 -8.87 25.23 -7.72
C PHE A 481 -7.97 24.01 -7.45
N PRO A 482 -6.93 23.79 -8.27
CA PRO A 482 -6.02 22.69 -8.09
C PRO A 482 -5.01 22.95 -6.98
N GLY A 483 -4.58 21.88 -6.32
CA GLY A 483 -3.59 21.91 -5.24
C GLY A 483 -2.52 20.86 -5.40
N SER A 484 -1.35 21.16 -4.84
CA SER A 484 -0.22 20.24 -4.69
C SER A 484 0.08 20.02 -3.20
N ASN A 485 0.84 18.97 -2.88
CA ASN A 485 1.43 18.87 -1.55
C ASN A 485 2.67 19.77 -1.42
N VAL A 486 2.98 20.20 -0.20
CA VAL A 486 4.13 21.09 0.08
C VAL A 486 5.46 20.45 -0.32
N GLY A 487 5.58 19.13 -0.26
CA GLY A 487 6.79 18.39 -0.66
C GLY A 487 7.12 18.57 -2.13
N GLU A 488 6.12 18.69 -3.01
CA GLU A 488 6.32 18.95 -4.44
C GLU A 488 7.06 20.27 -4.67
N LEU A 489 6.68 21.34 -3.96
CA LEU A 489 7.39 22.63 -4.01
C LEU A 489 8.84 22.49 -3.56
N MET A 490 9.09 21.71 -2.51
CA MET A 490 10.41 21.49 -1.93
C MET A 490 11.26 20.48 -2.73
N GLY A 491 10.71 19.83 -3.75
CA GLY A 491 11.36 18.72 -4.47
C GLY A 491 11.57 17.48 -3.60
N THR A 492 10.67 17.27 -2.67
CA THR A 492 10.64 16.13 -1.75
C THR A 492 9.33 15.37 -1.99
N PRO A 493 9.30 14.41 -2.94
CA PRO A 493 8.10 13.63 -3.19
C PRO A 493 7.68 12.89 -1.93
N LEU A 494 6.37 12.69 -1.81
CA LEU A 494 5.76 11.94 -0.72
C LEU A 494 5.33 10.58 -1.24
N THR A 495 5.68 9.51 -0.53
CA THR A 495 5.23 8.15 -0.85
C THR A 495 4.58 7.48 0.36
N ALA A 496 3.51 6.73 0.12
CA ALA A 496 2.95 5.76 1.05
C ALA A 496 3.37 4.32 0.71
N HIS A 497 4.11 4.12 -0.39
CA HIS A 497 4.53 2.83 -0.92
C HIS A 497 6.07 2.72 -0.97
N PHE A 498 6.67 2.70 0.21
CA PHE A 498 8.12 2.54 0.39
C PHE A 498 8.47 1.06 0.39
N LEU A 499 9.23 0.60 -0.64
CA LEU A 499 9.44 -0.81 -0.98
C LEU A 499 10.92 -1.08 -1.29
N GLY A 500 11.28 -2.35 -1.50
CA GLY A 500 12.60 -2.77 -1.95
C GLY A 500 13.71 -2.61 -0.92
N GLY A 501 14.95 -2.71 -1.37
CA GLY A 501 16.15 -2.65 -0.53
C GLY A 501 16.62 -3.99 0.01
N CYS A 502 15.80 -5.05 -0.10
CA CYS A 502 16.18 -6.44 0.11
C CYS A 502 15.78 -7.26 -1.11
N ALA A 503 16.27 -6.88 -2.29
CA ALA A 503 15.87 -7.48 -3.56
C ALA A 503 16.19 -8.98 -3.61
N ILE A 504 15.28 -9.73 -4.26
CA ILE A 504 15.46 -11.15 -4.56
C ILE A 504 16.57 -11.29 -5.64
N GLY A 505 17.45 -12.27 -5.47
CA GLY A 505 18.46 -12.66 -6.43
C GLY A 505 19.01 -14.05 -6.13
N GLU A 506 19.62 -14.68 -7.11
CA GLU A 506 20.12 -16.06 -6.98
C GLU A 506 21.37 -16.16 -6.09
N SER A 507 22.11 -15.06 -5.94
CA SER A 507 23.32 -15.01 -5.12
C SER A 507 23.43 -13.69 -4.33
N ALA A 508 24.41 -13.61 -3.42
CA ALA A 508 24.69 -12.39 -2.65
C ALA A 508 25.17 -11.22 -3.53
N GLU A 509 25.67 -11.48 -4.74
CA GLU A 509 26.08 -10.50 -5.74
C GLU A 509 24.89 -9.94 -6.51
N THR A 510 23.80 -10.71 -6.65
CA THR A 510 22.60 -10.34 -7.43
C THR A 510 21.44 -9.90 -6.55
N GLY A 511 21.39 -10.29 -5.27
CA GLY A 511 20.33 -9.94 -4.34
C GLY A 511 20.74 -9.87 -2.87
N VAL A 512 19.81 -9.53 -2.02
CA VAL A 512 19.96 -9.57 -0.55
C VAL A 512 19.35 -10.84 0.02
N ILE A 513 18.28 -11.30 -0.60
CA ILE A 513 17.57 -12.54 -0.26
C ILE A 513 17.52 -13.46 -1.47
N ASP A 514 17.51 -14.75 -1.20
CA ASP A 514 17.33 -15.76 -2.23
C ASP A 514 15.85 -15.85 -2.70
N PRO A 515 15.56 -16.60 -3.78
CA PRO A 515 14.19 -16.75 -4.27
C PRO A 515 13.20 -17.37 -3.27
N TYR A 516 13.69 -17.95 -2.18
CA TYR A 516 12.89 -18.48 -1.05
C TYR A 516 12.81 -17.51 0.12
N HIS A 517 13.21 -16.23 -0.08
CA HIS A 517 13.22 -15.15 0.90
C HIS A 517 14.23 -15.27 2.05
N ARG A 518 15.22 -16.18 2.00
CA ARG A 518 16.27 -16.30 3.00
C ARG A 518 17.38 -15.27 2.73
N VAL A 519 17.87 -14.62 3.78
CA VAL A 519 18.99 -13.66 3.67
C VAL A 519 20.26 -14.40 3.27
N HIS A 520 20.90 -14.00 2.18
CA HIS A 520 22.18 -14.59 1.75
C HIS A 520 23.21 -14.52 2.87
N GLY A 521 23.88 -15.66 3.12
CA GLY A 521 24.84 -15.84 4.21
C GLY A 521 24.22 -16.06 5.61
N HIS A 522 22.88 -15.94 5.76
CA HIS A 522 22.16 -16.18 7.01
C HIS A 522 20.85 -16.95 6.74
N PRO A 523 20.95 -18.27 6.41
CA PRO A 523 19.80 -19.05 5.92
C PRO A 523 18.63 -19.20 6.89
N GLY A 524 18.86 -18.99 8.18
CA GLY A 524 17.80 -18.98 9.20
C GLY A 524 17.14 -17.62 9.40
N ILE A 525 17.51 -16.59 8.63
CA ILE A 525 16.84 -15.29 8.59
C ILE A 525 16.11 -15.12 7.27
N SER A 526 14.83 -14.79 7.31
CA SER A 526 14.02 -14.49 6.12
C SER A 526 13.48 -13.06 6.15
N VAL A 527 13.27 -12.46 4.96
CA VAL A 527 12.63 -11.14 4.80
C VAL A 527 11.40 -11.29 3.93
N VAL A 528 10.22 -10.90 4.45
CA VAL A 528 8.94 -11.14 3.78
C VAL A 528 8.01 -9.93 3.73
N ASP A 529 8.53 -8.74 4.02
CA ASP A 529 7.76 -7.49 3.96
C ASP A 529 8.00 -6.70 2.66
N GLY A 530 7.54 -5.46 2.61
CA GLY A 530 7.71 -4.61 1.44
C GLY A 530 9.16 -4.41 0.99
N SER A 531 10.15 -4.72 1.84
CA SER A 531 11.57 -4.64 1.44
C SER A 531 11.97 -5.77 0.46
N ALA A 532 11.25 -6.87 0.41
CA ALA A 532 11.45 -7.95 -0.55
C ALA A 532 10.86 -7.65 -1.95
N VAL A 533 10.01 -6.64 -2.08
CA VAL A 533 9.40 -6.25 -3.35
C VAL A 533 10.45 -5.62 -4.25
N SER A 534 10.89 -6.35 -5.27
CA SER A 534 12.09 -6.05 -6.05
C SER A 534 11.90 -5.00 -7.14
N ALA A 535 10.65 -4.66 -7.52
CA ALA A 535 10.32 -3.74 -8.60
C ALA A 535 9.22 -2.73 -8.21
N ASN A 536 9.09 -1.62 -8.95
CA ASN A 536 7.95 -0.72 -8.80
C ASN A 536 6.67 -1.39 -9.28
N LEU A 537 5.61 -1.24 -8.50
CA LEU A 537 4.33 -1.91 -8.75
C LEU A 537 3.41 -1.11 -9.68
N GLY A 538 3.51 0.23 -9.65
CA GLY A 538 2.53 1.11 -10.30
C GLY A 538 1.13 1.06 -9.67
N VAL A 539 0.94 0.24 -8.63
CA VAL A 539 -0.30 0.04 -7.87
C VAL A 539 -0.01 -0.11 -6.37
N ASN A 540 -1.05 -0.23 -5.55
CA ASN A 540 -0.93 -0.39 -4.10
C ASN A 540 -0.28 -1.72 -3.71
N PRO A 541 0.69 -1.77 -2.77
CA PRO A 541 1.58 -2.92 -2.59
C PRO A 541 1.04 -4.03 -1.67
N SER A 542 -0.02 -3.77 -0.91
CA SER A 542 -0.43 -4.64 0.20
C SER A 542 -0.75 -6.08 -0.24
N LEU A 543 -1.41 -6.24 -1.38
CA LEU A 543 -1.73 -7.56 -1.93
C LEU A 543 -0.47 -8.31 -2.37
N THR A 544 0.45 -7.62 -3.04
CA THR A 544 1.73 -8.20 -3.50
C THR A 544 2.60 -8.65 -2.33
N ILE A 545 2.73 -7.83 -1.28
CA ILE A 545 3.48 -8.20 -0.06
C ILE A 545 2.86 -9.45 0.57
N THR A 546 1.53 -9.53 0.62
CA THR A 546 0.82 -10.68 1.15
C THR A 546 1.05 -11.93 0.29
N ALA A 547 0.93 -11.83 -1.03
CA ALA A 547 1.12 -12.94 -1.96
C ALA A 547 2.57 -13.48 -1.92
N GLN A 548 3.57 -12.60 -1.90
CA GLN A 548 4.98 -13.02 -1.77
C GLN A 548 5.25 -13.71 -0.42
N ALA A 549 4.64 -13.22 0.66
CA ALA A 549 4.77 -13.85 1.98
C ALA A 549 4.05 -15.22 2.03
N GLU A 550 2.86 -15.35 1.43
CA GLU A 550 2.17 -16.64 1.28
C GLU A 550 3.05 -17.64 0.54
N ARG A 551 3.65 -17.21 -0.59
CA ARG A 551 4.58 -18.05 -1.35
C ARG A 551 5.79 -18.47 -0.50
N ALA A 552 6.44 -17.51 0.16
CA ALA A 552 7.62 -17.80 0.98
C ALA A 552 7.30 -18.82 2.09
N MET A 553 6.15 -18.69 2.75
CA MET A 553 5.74 -19.59 3.84
C MET A 553 5.19 -20.93 3.34
N SER A 554 4.73 -21.01 2.10
CA SER A 554 4.22 -22.27 1.54
C SER A 554 5.30 -23.34 1.43
N PHE A 555 6.56 -22.96 1.20
CA PHE A 555 7.70 -23.85 1.05
C PHE A 555 8.32 -24.30 2.38
N TRP A 556 7.95 -23.70 3.50
CA TRP A 556 8.44 -24.17 4.80
C TRP A 556 7.89 -25.56 5.11
N PRO A 557 8.72 -26.47 5.67
CA PRO A 557 8.25 -27.77 6.11
C PRO A 557 7.29 -27.64 7.29
N ASN A 558 6.52 -28.66 7.59
CA ASN A 558 5.92 -28.76 8.91
C ASN A 558 7.03 -29.00 9.95
N LYS A 559 6.82 -28.58 11.19
CA LYS A 559 7.80 -28.75 12.27
C LYS A 559 8.20 -30.21 12.38
N GLY A 560 9.50 -30.47 12.35
CA GLY A 560 10.09 -31.82 12.42
C GLY A 560 10.23 -32.53 11.07
N GLU A 561 9.78 -31.94 9.97
CA GLU A 561 10.00 -32.47 8.62
C GLU A 561 11.26 -31.88 7.97
N THR A 562 11.77 -32.55 6.95
CA THR A 562 12.91 -32.06 6.16
C THR A 562 12.54 -30.84 5.35
N ASP A 563 13.41 -29.85 5.33
CA ASP A 563 13.22 -28.62 4.55
C ASP A 563 13.37 -28.93 3.06
N PRO A 564 12.32 -28.72 2.24
CA PRO A 564 12.38 -29.00 0.80
C PRO A 564 13.17 -27.93 0.01
N ARG A 565 13.46 -26.78 0.63
CA ARG A 565 14.13 -25.68 -0.05
C ARG A 565 15.59 -26.04 -0.32
N PRO A 566 16.09 -25.86 -1.56
CA PRO A 566 17.49 -26.08 -1.88
C PRO A 566 18.46 -25.29 -0.99
N ALA A 567 19.69 -25.73 -0.87
CA ALA A 567 20.74 -24.97 -0.20
C ALA A 567 20.91 -23.60 -0.86
N GLN A 568 21.32 -22.58 -0.09
CA GLN A 568 21.63 -21.26 -0.67
C GLN A 568 22.75 -21.39 -1.72
N GLY A 569 22.57 -20.71 -2.86
CA GLY A 569 23.49 -20.77 -4.00
C GLY A 569 23.22 -21.94 -4.98
N ALA A 570 22.31 -22.85 -4.68
CA ALA A 570 21.81 -23.78 -5.68
C ALA A 570 20.88 -23.06 -6.69
N ALA A 571 20.79 -23.62 -7.89
CA ALA A 571 19.86 -23.12 -8.90
C ALA A 571 18.43 -23.08 -8.36
N TYR A 572 17.65 -22.10 -8.80
CA TYR A 572 16.25 -22.00 -8.40
C TYR A 572 15.46 -23.23 -8.89
N GLU A 573 14.67 -23.80 -8.01
CA GLU A 573 13.69 -24.85 -8.30
C GLU A 573 12.29 -24.39 -7.87
N ARG A 574 11.30 -24.49 -8.76
CA ARG A 574 9.90 -24.26 -8.39
C ARG A 574 9.40 -25.40 -7.52
N LEU A 575 9.11 -25.10 -6.26
CA LEU A 575 8.71 -26.11 -5.28
C LEU A 575 7.19 -26.26 -5.23
N THR A 576 6.74 -27.45 -4.89
CA THR A 576 5.35 -27.70 -4.48
C THR A 576 5.14 -27.16 -3.06
N ALA A 577 3.99 -26.50 -2.84
CA ALA A 577 3.62 -26.02 -1.52
C ALA A 577 3.45 -27.17 -0.53
N VAL A 578 3.99 -27.02 0.68
CA VAL A 578 3.84 -27.97 1.78
C VAL A 578 2.53 -27.71 2.50
N GLU A 579 1.64 -28.69 2.52
CA GLU A 579 0.36 -28.60 3.19
C GLU A 579 0.54 -28.54 4.72
N PRO A 580 -0.07 -27.57 5.43
CA PRO A 580 0.03 -27.49 6.87
C PRO A 580 -0.78 -28.61 7.54
N LYS A 581 -0.26 -29.17 8.65
CA LYS A 581 -0.91 -30.23 9.41
C LYS A 581 -2.18 -29.78 10.16
N ALA A 582 -2.28 -28.50 10.48
CA ALA A 582 -3.39 -27.95 11.27
C ALA A 582 -3.91 -26.62 10.68
N PRO A 583 -4.56 -26.62 9.50
CA PRO A 583 -5.12 -25.42 8.89
C PRO A 583 -6.09 -24.72 9.85
N ALA A 584 -5.93 -23.42 10.06
CA ALA A 584 -6.79 -22.65 10.96
C ALA A 584 -8.17 -22.35 10.38
N VAL A 585 -8.30 -22.42 9.06
CA VAL A 585 -9.54 -22.13 8.32
C VAL A 585 -10.10 -23.43 7.76
N PRO A 586 -11.38 -23.77 8.02
CA PRO A 586 -12.02 -24.97 7.46
C PRO A 586 -11.97 -24.98 5.93
N GLU A 587 -11.78 -26.15 5.34
CA GLU A 587 -11.56 -26.36 3.89
C GLU A 587 -12.65 -25.74 3.00
N LYS A 588 -13.92 -25.77 3.43
CA LYS A 588 -15.07 -25.25 2.67
C LYS A 588 -15.25 -23.74 2.81
N ALA A 589 -14.50 -23.08 3.70
CA ALA A 589 -14.62 -21.65 3.91
C ALA A 589 -14.01 -20.84 2.74
N PHE A 590 -14.49 -19.62 2.53
CA PHE A 590 -13.99 -18.74 1.47
C PHE A 590 -12.47 -18.50 1.57
N GLY A 591 -11.95 -18.25 2.78
CA GLY A 591 -10.53 -18.01 3.05
C GLY A 591 -9.68 -19.27 3.23
N ALA A 592 -10.23 -20.46 2.99
CA ALA A 592 -9.50 -21.72 3.14
C ALA A 592 -8.22 -21.76 2.28
N LEU A 593 -7.19 -22.40 2.80
CA LEU A 593 -6.00 -22.72 2.01
C LEU A 593 -6.36 -23.82 1.01
N LYS A 594 -6.27 -23.51 -0.29
CA LYS A 594 -6.60 -24.45 -1.37
C LYS A 594 -5.33 -24.90 -2.06
N LEU A 595 -5.02 -26.19 -1.92
CA LEU A 595 -3.88 -26.83 -2.57
C LEU A 595 -4.36 -27.96 -3.50
N PRO A 596 -3.80 -28.18 -4.70
CA PRO A 596 -2.87 -27.23 -5.35
C PRO A 596 -3.57 -25.91 -5.61
N PHE A 597 -2.82 -24.81 -5.56
CA PHE A 597 -3.39 -23.50 -5.84
C PHE A 597 -3.93 -23.44 -7.28
N LEU A 598 -5.21 -23.16 -7.42
CA LEU A 598 -5.83 -22.92 -8.71
C LEU A 598 -5.62 -21.46 -9.08
N GLY A 599 -4.99 -21.23 -10.23
CA GLY A 599 -4.76 -19.84 -10.70
C GLY A 599 -6.08 -19.09 -10.86
N ILE A 600 -6.12 -17.86 -10.36
CA ILE A 600 -7.17 -16.92 -10.77
C ILE A 600 -6.79 -16.37 -12.15
N PRO A 601 -7.76 -16.15 -13.05
CA PRO A 601 -7.53 -15.31 -14.21
C PRO A 601 -7.03 -13.94 -13.71
N ALA A 602 -5.82 -13.56 -14.10
CA ALA A 602 -5.40 -12.16 -13.96
C ALA A 602 -6.50 -11.27 -14.52
N VAL A 603 -6.73 -10.10 -13.92
CA VAL A 603 -7.55 -9.06 -14.54
C VAL A 603 -7.16 -9.02 -16.02
N PRO A 604 -8.09 -9.23 -16.96
CA PRO A 604 -7.75 -9.42 -18.36
C PRO A 604 -6.81 -8.29 -18.80
N PRO A 605 -5.69 -8.61 -19.48
CA PRO A 605 -4.79 -7.59 -19.98
C PRO A 605 -5.64 -6.67 -20.86
N ARG A 606 -5.52 -5.37 -20.66
CA ARG A 606 -6.16 -4.41 -21.55
C ARG A 606 -5.70 -4.70 -22.95
N VAL A 607 -6.65 -4.93 -23.85
CA VAL A 607 -6.38 -4.86 -25.26
C VAL A 607 -5.92 -3.42 -25.52
N ALA A 608 -4.62 -3.24 -25.76
CA ALA A 608 -4.09 -1.95 -26.15
C ALA A 608 -4.88 -1.50 -27.38
N ALA A 609 -5.55 -0.36 -27.29
CA ALA A 609 -6.17 0.23 -28.46
C ALA A 609 -5.09 0.36 -29.55
N PRO A 610 -5.38 0.02 -30.82
CA PRO A 610 -4.40 0.12 -31.88
C PRO A 610 -3.86 1.55 -31.90
N ARG A 611 -2.54 1.69 -31.75
CA ARG A 611 -1.88 2.98 -31.85
C ARG A 611 -2.21 3.56 -33.21
N VAL A 612 -3.02 4.62 -33.26
CA VAL A 612 -3.07 5.50 -34.41
C VAL A 612 -1.68 6.14 -34.48
N ALA A 613 -0.91 5.73 -35.49
CA ALA A 613 0.42 6.30 -35.72
C ALA A 613 0.28 7.81 -35.84
N ALA A 614 0.88 8.55 -34.94
CA ALA A 614 1.01 9.99 -35.10
C ALA A 614 1.77 10.27 -36.40
N PRO A 615 1.31 11.23 -37.23
CA PRO A 615 2.03 11.58 -38.44
C PRO A 615 3.43 12.04 -38.09
N ARG A 616 4.45 11.46 -38.69
CA ARG A 616 5.84 11.90 -38.60
C ARG A 616 5.92 13.37 -38.98
N THR A 617 6.13 14.23 -38.03
CA THR A 617 6.50 15.62 -38.29
C THR A 617 7.99 15.62 -38.62
N ALA A 618 8.28 16.00 -39.86
CA ALA A 618 9.63 16.30 -40.32
C ALA A 618 10.23 17.45 -39.51
N ASP A 619 11.54 17.38 -39.31
CA ASP A 619 12.39 18.35 -38.64
C ASP A 619 11.99 19.79 -38.92
N ARG A 620 11.63 20.54 -37.87
CA ARG A 620 11.66 22.01 -37.84
C ARG A 620 12.19 22.49 -36.52
N GLU A 621 13.22 23.32 -36.59
CA GLU A 621 13.82 24.09 -35.50
C GLU A 621 12.78 24.91 -34.70
N PRO A 622 13.01 25.16 -33.42
CA PRO A 622 12.04 25.87 -32.57
C PRO A 622 12.06 27.37 -32.83
N THR A 623 11.10 27.87 -33.57
CA THR A 623 10.76 29.31 -33.56
C THR A 623 9.72 29.60 -32.49
N ALA A 624 9.96 30.65 -31.71
CA ALA A 624 9.14 31.11 -30.59
C ALA A 624 7.67 31.38 -31.00
N PRO A 625 6.69 31.03 -30.11
CA PRO A 625 5.28 31.24 -30.42
C PRO A 625 4.89 32.71 -30.32
N ARG A 626 4.41 33.28 -31.41
CA ARG A 626 3.61 34.49 -31.44
C ARG A 626 2.25 34.24 -30.79
N THR A 627 1.88 35.12 -29.86
CA THR A 627 0.55 35.18 -29.24
C THR A 627 -0.54 35.38 -30.30
N ALA A 628 -1.42 34.40 -30.47
CA ALA A 628 -2.65 34.55 -31.22
C ALA A 628 -3.80 34.93 -30.28
N ALA A 629 -4.48 36.02 -30.64
CA ALA A 629 -5.64 36.54 -29.93
C ALA A 629 -6.85 35.61 -30.13
N VAL A 630 -7.56 35.34 -29.03
CA VAL A 630 -8.81 34.56 -29.01
C VAL A 630 -9.94 35.46 -29.53
N PRO A 631 -10.75 35.04 -30.51
CA PRO A 631 -11.93 35.82 -30.94
C PRO A 631 -13.05 35.73 -29.90
N LYS A 632 -13.69 36.86 -29.64
CA LYS A 632 -14.88 36.98 -28.78
C LYS A 632 -16.08 36.29 -29.47
N PRO A 633 -16.93 35.57 -28.73
CA PRO A 633 -18.18 35.08 -29.28
C PRO A 633 -19.19 36.20 -29.48
N THR A 634 -19.73 36.27 -30.68
CA THR A 634 -20.85 37.16 -31.07
C THR A 634 -22.16 36.58 -30.56
N VAL A 635 -22.93 37.42 -29.86
CA VAL A 635 -24.30 37.15 -29.41
C VAL A 635 -25.24 37.52 -30.55
N PRO A 636 -26.22 36.68 -30.97
CA PRO A 636 -27.27 37.12 -31.87
C PRO A 636 -28.32 37.95 -31.15
N LYS A 637 -28.72 39.07 -31.76
CA LYS A 637 -29.82 39.93 -31.36
C LYS A 637 -31.17 39.25 -31.56
N ALA A 638 -32.06 39.42 -30.56
CA ALA A 638 -33.46 39.10 -30.62
C ALA A 638 -34.17 39.93 -31.70
N ALA A 639 -35.06 39.31 -32.46
CA ALA A 639 -36.05 39.96 -33.31
C ALA A 639 -37.44 39.73 -32.73
N ASP A 640 -38.17 40.84 -32.65
CA ASP A 640 -39.56 40.97 -32.20
C ASP A 640 -40.59 40.18 -33.00
N ARG A 641 -41.65 39.73 -32.30
CA ARG A 641 -43.07 39.73 -32.75
C ARG A 641 -43.92 39.15 -31.61
N GLU A 642 -44.69 39.96 -30.97
CA GLU A 642 -46.08 40.40 -31.16
C GLU A 642 -47.16 39.33 -31.01
N THR A 643 -47.94 39.52 -29.94
CA THR A 643 -49.40 39.53 -29.73
C THR A 643 -50.24 38.26 -29.82
N ALA A 644 -51.11 38.21 -28.87
CA ALA A 644 -52.49 37.69 -28.72
C ALA A 644 -52.55 36.31 -27.99
N ASP A 645 -53.38 35.98 -27.05
CA ASP A 645 -54.56 36.61 -26.47
C ASP A 645 -54.89 35.91 -25.13
N ARG A 646 -55.67 36.60 -24.34
CA ARG A 646 -56.32 36.22 -23.08
C ARG A 646 -57.11 34.89 -23.13
N GLU A 647 -57.13 34.15 -22.00
CA GLU A 647 -58.40 33.87 -21.32
C GLU A 647 -58.17 33.13 -19.98
N THR A 648 -58.68 33.74 -18.95
CA THR A 648 -59.45 33.28 -17.76
C THR A 648 -58.95 32.17 -16.86
N ALA A 649 -58.71 32.58 -15.63
CA ALA A 649 -58.81 31.76 -14.42
C ALA A 649 -60.28 31.39 -14.11
N PRO A 650 -60.58 30.43 -13.19
CA PRO A 650 -60.72 30.81 -11.79
C PRO A 650 -60.22 29.78 -10.76
N GLU A 651 -59.80 30.34 -9.63
CA GLU A 651 -60.08 30.06 -8.22
C GLU A 651 -60.65 28.67 -7.84
N THR A 652 -60.02 27.97 -6.88
CA THR A 652 -60.44 27.92 -5.46
C THR A 652 -59.48 27.01 -4.67
N ALA A 653 -59.03 27.50 -3.55
CA ALA A 653 -58.64 26.72 -2.37
C ALA A 653 -59.93 26.47 -1.54
N PRO A 654 -59.99 25.78 -0.37
CA PRO A 654 -58.91 25.39 0.57
C PRO A 654 -59.10 24.00 1.26
N ASP A 655 -58.19 23.75 2.22
CA ASP A 655 -58.27 22.92 3.43
C ASP A 655 -58.18 21.37 3.34
N ALA A 656 -57.10 20.81 3.81
CA ALA A 656 -56.88 20.20 5.12
C ALA A 656 -55.42 19.73 5.23
#